data_ae72da53c274af557723b0d493c43d72
#
_entry.id   ae72da53c274af557723b0d493c43d72
#
_cell.length_a   1.000
_cell.length_b   1.000
_cell.length_c   1.000
_cell.angle_alpha   90.00
_cell.angle_beta   90.00
_cell.angle_gamma   90.00
#
_symmetry.space_group_name_H-M   'P 1'
#
loop_
_entity.id
_entity.type
_entity.pdbx_description
1 polymer ?
#
loop_
_entity_poly.entity_id
_entity_poly.type
_entity_poly.pdbx_seq_one_letter_code
_entity_poly.pdbx_strand_id
1 'polypeptide(L)'
;MPSPRASWGKPARGSVWQNLTSIEPRVTDDRANVPLLARDGSGRLHLLVPSSADDRLLSLDPQSGKKNWQIETGGPVRYAPSILDGVAYFGADDGRVRAVRLSDGKRMWEQTVGPGYREIVGNGRLISPHPIRTSVLVQHGKVFAHAGLFPSQGVYSVAFDRNGELVWRRKIESSSQGYLLATGKNRVYVPTGRSVPYALDSADGRKLFDLPSPGGSFCMLTPDLFFTGPGNASSVESYTEKGRARMLSFKARHVAAGGGRIWTANGSRIACHDLAKVAEGQQTTLWQLESKSQNGMLVTGEPQNLRLFAAGEGSVEFVNADTGELIQSLAVPRDYGEVINLAVSAKGEGGEEVLVATTDRGHLLAWHPSRTGTPGTDLKKAAPARAPVVHSPGVPADDSARPKQSLVDSLARATERLQSASGFGLVEGRNPRAAIEQLVSTTKLQLVGLARNEEQARSLREHFRSRQLYGLRVIIKRLEGDRFPFESNLFNLVVQCPESSFLAEDQLLPLVCEGGVLMHSDGRIRSKPFREGLGSWRHQYADPSNLADSGDPEVGNAAAFKLKWFGGVGPSRMPDRHFRGPAPLSAGPAMIVQADGVLIGVDPANGTERWQYQLPEKSMRYVTPYDGGYVCLTENGEQVYAACNERVLLLDALKGKLLKSLPVDVGERRWGYLAQGKEELVLTRMKPSAPRIATDRKTQRTFVDQDYRSERPLVCSREILVTGTDFGSKWQRESLGLIPHGGISVDFEEGRVVLVEARSQSCLEHSTDRIPLALLMEDAFLVCLDLDNGETLWEKKLVWPEAKNVLYSQLTPEGILLTSSESLSGKARYHFRMLSHSTGQPVWSLQHDHVKGGLYHGEQVHHPLVLRQNDGVCRLMAEPFCYELKTGKKTLPSGMQKDWTLRRPGHSCGTLSGCGNCLFFRASFPTVLNMNSKQSNPFTALAPSRPGCWINIIPAGGRLLIPEASASCVCKYSLQTSLCFEPVAEAELDSEISILPDVLPKNLPSPK
;
A
#
# COMPACT_ATOMS: atom_id res chain seq x y z
N MET A 1 -50.17 18.13 19.77
CA MET A 1 -49.51 16.87 20.09
C MET A 1 -48.15 17.19 20.69
N PRO A 2 -47.73 16.66 21.81
CA PRO A 2 -46.45 17.02 22.38
C PRO A 2 -45.33 16.47 21.53
N SER A 3 -44.39 17.31 21.13
CA SER A 3 -43.18 16.94 20.45
C SER A 3 -42.40 15.89 21.29
N PRO A 4 -41.86 14.85 20.69
CA PRO A 4 -41.06 13.86 21.41
C PRO A 4 -39.72 14.50 21.76
N ARG A 5 -39.59 15.07 22.94
CA ARG A 5 -38.32 15.41 23.57
C ARG A 5 -37.71 14.12 24.15
N ALA A 6 -37.13 13.29 23.31
CA ALA A 6 -36.24 12.27 23.81
C ALA A 6 -34.90 12.93 24.11
N SER A 7 -34.67 13.34 25.35
CA SER A 7 -33.37 13.81 25.79
C SER A 7 -32.49 12.58 25.99
N TRP A 8 -31.57 12.36 25.10
CA TRP A 8 -30.50 11.36 25.27
C TRP A 8 -29.58 11.85 26.39
N GLY A 9 -29.55 11.12 27.50
CA GLY A 9 -28.76 11.47 28.67
C GLY A 9 -27.24 11.42 28.35
N LYS A 10 -26.44 12.08 29.20
CA LYS A 10 -24.99 11.91 29.20
C LYS A 10 -24.67 10.43 29.41
N PRO A 11 -23.57 9.90 28.80
CA PRO A 11 -23.20 8.51 28.99
C PRO A 11 -23.13 8.21 30.50
N ALA A 12 -23.80 7.14 30.93
CA ALA A 12 -23.77 6.70 32.31
C ALA A 12 -22.34 6.36 32.70
N ARG A 13 -21.94 6.62 33.95
CA ARG A 13 -20.67 6.15 34.51
C ARG A 13 -20.55 4.64 34.29
N GLY A 14 -19.53 4.19 33.58
CA GLY A 14 -19.28 2.78 33.25
C GLY A 14 -19.76 2.32 31.88
N SER A 15 -20.27 3.21 31.00
CA SER A 15 -20.69 2.89 29.64
C SER A 15 -19.56 2.94 28.62
N VAL A 16 -18.31 3.17 29.01
CA VAL A 16 -17.12 2.95 28.17
C VAL A 16 -16.79 1.47 28.24
N TRP A 17 -17.16 0.74 27.21
CA TRP A 17 -17.06 -0.73 27.17
C TRP A 17 -15.86 -1.14 26.36
N GLN A 18 -14.86 -1.66 27.04
CA GLN A 18 -13.60 -2.19 26.49
C GLN A 18 -12.92 -1.33 25.43
N ASN A 19 -11.67 -0.98 25.68
CA ASN A 19 -10.75 -0.57 24.66
C ASN A 19 -10.63 -1.69 23.61
N LEU A 20 -11.39 -1.58 22.53
CA LEU A 20 -11.01 -2.24 21.30
C LEU A 20 -9.70 -1.57 20.91
N THR A 21 -8.61 -2.30 21.01
CA THR A 21 -7.28 -1.79 20.75
C THR A 21 -7.28 -1.00 19.45
N SER A 22 -6.87 0.27 19.54
CA SER A 22 -6.79 1.17 18.40
C SER A 22 -5.83 0.59 17.36
N ILE A 23 -6.36 0.12 16.26
CA ILE A 23 -5.57 -0.04 15.04
C ILE A 23 -5.72 1.31 14.34
N GLU A 24 -4.63 2.04 14.15
CA GLU A 24 -4.61 3.09 13.16
C GLU A 24 -5.07 2.47 11.84
N PRO A 25 -6.14 2.96 11.20
CA PRO A 25 -6.54 2.46 9.91
C PRO A 25 -5.39 2.73 8.94
N ARG A 26 -4.65 1.68 8.59
CA ARG A 26 -3.53 1.77 7.64
C ARG A 26 -4.01 1.99 6.22
N VAL A 27 -5.31 1.84 6.00
CA VAL A 27 -5.99 2.09 4.73
C VAL A 27 -7.13 3.07 5.00
N THR A 28 -7.17 4.18 4.28
CA THR A 28 -8.15 5.27 4.45
C THR A 28 -9.62 4.81 4.34
N ASP A 29 -9.87 3.66 3.76
CA ASP A 29 -11.21 3.11 3.54
C ASP A 29 -11.55 1.92 4.45
N ASP A 30 -10.66 1.52 5.36
CA ASP A 30 -10.90 0.41 6.30
C ASP A 30 -11.68 0.89 7.52
N ARG A 31 -13.00 0.99 7.39
CA ARG A 31 -13.93 1.32 8.48
C ARG A 31 -14.32 0.07 9.26
N ALA A 32 -13.33 -0.59 9.85
CA ALA A 32 -13.54 -1.74 10.70
C ALA A 32 -14.36 -1.37 11.96
N ASN A 33 -14.87 -2.40 12.66
CA ASN A 33 -15.61 -2.27 13.93
C ASN A 33 -16.98 -1.58 13.82
N VAL A 34 -17.70 -1.79 12.72
CA VAL A 34 -19.10 -1.31 12.59
C VAL A 34 -20.00 -2.10 13.55
N PRO A 35 -20.59 -1.48 14.58
CA PRO A 35 -21.45 -2.15 15.54
C PRO A 35 -22.81 -2.48 14.93
N LEU A 36 -23.44 -3.56 15.36
CA LEU A 36 -24.79 -3.94 14.97
C LEU A 36 -25.61 -4.28 16.20
N LEU A 37 -26.81 -3.71 16.32
CA LEU A 37 -27.79 -4.06 17.33
C LEU A 37 -28.86 -4.97 16.71
N ALA A 38 -29.05 -6.16 17.27
CA ALA A 38 -30.01 -7.16 16.77
C ALA A 38 -30.70 -7.87 17.93
N ARG A 39 -31.99 -8.26 17.72
CA ARG A 39 -32.74 -9.09 18.68
C ARG A 39 -32.73 -10.55 18.27
N ASP A 40 -32.55 -11.43 19.24
CA ASP A 40 -32.71 -12.87 19.04
C ASP A 40 -34.21 -13.29 19.11
N GLY A 41 -34.47 -14.58 18.88
CA GLY A 41 -35.82 -15.15 18.88
C GLY A 41 -36.57 -15.02 20.24
N SER A 42 -35.88 -14.70 21.32
CA SER A 42 -36.48 -14.39 22.63
C SER A 42 -36.77 -12.91 22.85
N GLY A 43 -36.40 -12.04 21.89
CA GLY A 43 -36.50 -10.61 22.01
C GLY A 43 -35.31 -9.93 22.70
N ARG A 44 -34.31 -10.69 23.17
CA ARG A 44 -33.12 -10.18 23.84
C ARG A 44 -32.27 -9.38 22.84
N LEU A 45 -31.86 -8.17 23.22
CA LEU A 45 -31.02 -7.31 22.40
C LEU A 45 -29.53 -7.69 22.56
N HIS A 46 -28.86 -7.88 21.44
CA HIS A 46 -27.43 -8.16 21.33
C HIS A 46 -26.74 -7.00 20.62
N LEU A 47 -25.61 -6.55 21.15
CA LEU A 47 -24.68 -5.66 20.47
C LEU A 47 -23.55 -6.51 19.88
N LEU A 48 -23.54 -6.64 18.55
CA LEU A 48 -22.52 -7.36 17.82
C LEU A 48 -21.41 -6.41 17.41
N VAL A 49 -20.17 -6.73 17.75
CA VAL A 49 -18.99 -5.92 17.47
C VAL A 49 -17.96 -6.79 16.74
N PRO A 50 -17.78 -6.58 15.42
CA PRO A 50 -16.68 -7.19 14.71
C PRO A 50 -15.36 -6.58 15.17
N SER A 51 -14.35 -7.40 15.42
CA SER A 51 -13.02 -6.94 15.82
C SER A 51 -11.98 -7.31 14.77
N SER A 52 -11.36 -6.29 14.19
CA SER A 52 -10.21 -6.45 13.32
C SER A 52 -8.89 -6.52 14.07
N ALA A 53 -8.89 -6.15 15.35
CA ALA A 53 -7.69 -6.14 16.18
C ALA A 53 -7.32 -7.55 16.67
N ASP A 54 -8.26 -8.29 17.18
CA ASP A 54 -8.02 -9.56 17.86
C ASP A 54 -8.85 -10.75 17.30
N ASP A 55 -9.19 -10.65 16.00
CA ASP A 55 -9.69 -11.74 15.19
C ASP A 55 -10.93 -12.44 15.79
N ARG A 56 -11.99 -11.66 16.11
CA ARG A 56 -13.22 -12.20 16.68
C ARG A 56 -14.48 -11.39 16.38
N LEU A 57 -15.62 -12.05 16.48
CA LEU A 57 -16.92 -11.40 16.61
C LEU A 57 -17.37 -11.49 18.08
N LEU A 58 -17.71 -10.33 18.67
CA LEU A 58 -18.24 -10.23 20.04
C LEU A 58 -19.74 -10.01 20.01
N SER A 59 -20.44 -10.63 20.94
CA SER A 59 -21.79 -10.25 21.34
C SER A 59 -21.75 -9.72 22.78
N LEU A 60 -22.21 -8.50 22.95
CA LEU A 60 -22.28 -7.81 24.23
C LEU A 60 -23.74 -7.53 24.58
N ASP A 61 -24.03 -7.46 25.87
CA ASP A 61 -25.24 -6.89 26.38
C ASP A 61 -25.16 -5.35 26.26
N PRO A 62 -26.05 -4.71 25.51
CA PRO A 62 -25.90 -3.28 25.21
C PRO A 62 -26.15 -2.35 26.40
N GLN A 63 -26.75 -2.84 27.49
CA GLN A 63 -26.99 -2.06 28.70
C GLN A 63 -25.81 -2.10 29.67
N SER A 64 -25.21 -3.27 29.84
CA SER A 64 -24.15 -3.48 30.81
C SER A 64 -22.74 -3.58 30.19
N GLY A 65 -22.63 -3.74 28.87
CA GLY A 65 -21.38 -4.01 28.17
C GLY A 65 -20.78 -5.39 28.45
N LYS A 66 -21.47 -6.24 29.23
CA LYS A 66 -20.99 -7.58 29.54
C LYS A 66 -21.04 -8.45 28.30
N LYS A 67 -20.00 -9.29 28.17
CA LYS A 67 -19.91 -10.26 27.08
C LYS A 67 -20.94 -11.35 27.24
N ASN A 68 -21.79 -11.57 26.21
CA ASN A 68 -22.66 -12.73 26.11
C ASN A 68 -21.88 -13.94 25.58
N TRP A 69 -21.25 -13.77 24.40
CA TRP A 69 -20.45 -14.78 23.75
C TRP A 69 -19.41 -14.14 22.81
N GLN A 70 -18.48 -14.93 22.33
CA GLN A 70 -17.51 -14.54 21.32
C GLN A 70 -17.19 -15.70 20.39
N ILE A 71 -16.87 -15.38 19.13
CA ILE A 71 -16.40 -16.33 18.13
C ILE A 71 -15.01 -15.92 17.68
N GLU A 72 -14.05 -16.80 17.85
CA GLU A 72 -12.71 -16.65 17.34
C GLU A 72 -12.67 -16.98 15.85
N THR A 73 -11.89 -16.20 15.10
CA THR A 73 -11.64 -16.41 13.69
C THR A 73 -10.15 -16.58 13.43
N GLY A 74 -9.77 -17.00 12.23
CA GLY A 74 -8.37 -17.12 11.82
C GLY A 74 -7.76 -15.80 11.35
N GLY A 75 -8.54 -14.73 11.26
CA GLY A 75 -8.12 -13.39 10.82
C GLY A 75 -9.15 -12.33 11.18
N PRO A 76 -8.86 -11.03 10.91
CA PRO A 76 -9.73 -9.90 11.21
C PRO A 76 -11.18 -10.07 10.75
N VAL A 77 -12.14 -9.72 11.61
CA VAL A 77 -13.55 -9.52 11.25
C VAL A 77 -13.79 -8.03 11.05
N ARG A 78 -14.18 -7.62 9.84
CA ARG A 78 -14.23 -6.19 9.47
C ARG A 78 -15.62 -5.63 9.35
N TYR A 79 -16.59 -6.42 8.89
CA TYR A 79 -17.95 -5.97 8.59
C TYR A 79 -18.93 -6.51 9.62
N ALA A 80 -19.97 -5.71 9.87
CA ALA A 80 -21.09 -6.14 10.67
C ALA A 80 -21.73 -7.41 10.06
N PRO A 81 -22.14 -8.39 10.87
CA PRO A 81 -22.85 -9.57 10.37
C PRO A 81 -24.22 -9.20 9.81
N SER A 82 -24.70 -10.01 8.86
CA SER A 82 -26.11 -10.00 8.49
C SER A 82 -26.91 -10.92 9.40
N ILE A 83 -28.09 -10.49 9.81
CA ILE A 83 -28.96 -11.24 10.72
C ILE A 83 -30.23 -11.68 9.98
N LEU A 84 -30.54 -12.96 10.02
CA LEU A 84 -31.80 -13.50 9.53
C LEU A 84 -32.24 -14.67 10.43
N ASP A 85 -33.49 -14.64 10.89
CA ASP A 85 -34.13 -15.70 11.69
C ASP A 85 -33.27 -16.17 12.88
N GLY A 86 -32.69 -15.24 13.63
CA GLY A 86 -31.85 -15.57 14.81
C GLY A 86 -30.47 -16.14 14.48
N VAL A 87 -30.01 -16.05 13.25
CA VAL A 87 -28.68 -16.47 12.79
C VAL A 87 -27.87 -15.26 12.31
N ALA A 88 -26.63 -15.15 12.77
CA ALA A 88 -25.66 -14.15 12.32
C ALA A 88 -24.69 -14.74 11.30
N TYR A 89 -24.60 -14.11 10.13
CA TYR A 89 -23.72 -14.50 9.01
C TYR A 89 -22.61 -13.47 8.83
N PHE A 90 -21.36 -13.91 8.85
CA PHE A 90 -20.22 -13.00 8.70
C PHE A 90 -19.01 -13.67 8.07
N GLY A 91 -18.12 -12.87 7.54
CA GLY A 91 -16.84 -13.28 6.97
C GLY A 91 -15.66 -12.70 7.74
N ALA A 92 -14.48 -13.30 7.55
CA ALA A 92 -13.23 -12.82 8.12
C ALA A 92 -12.07 -12.87 7.10
N ASP A 93 -10.97 -12.22 7.45
CA ASP A 93 -9.77 -12.19 6.59
C ASP A 93 -9.06 -13.56 6.49
N ASP A 94 -9.51 -14.57 7.20
CA ASP A 94 -9.10 -15.99 7.02
C ASP A 94 -9.75 -16.65 5.77
N GLY A 95 -10.58 -15.91 5.02
CA GLY A 95 -11.23 -16.41 3.81
C GLY A 95 -12.45 -17.29 4.05
N ARG A 96 -12.99 -17.32 5.28
CA ARG A 96 -14.13 -18.16 5.66
C ARG A 96 -15.37 -17.35 5.97
N VAL A 97 -16.52 -17.90 5.55
CA VAL A 97 -17.86 -17.43 5.92
C VAL A 97 -18.41 -18.33 7.01
N ARG A 98 -19.09 -17.72 7.99
CA ARG A 98 -19.64 -18.40 9.17
C ARG A 98 -21.09 -18.03 9.38
N ALA A 99 -21.87 -19.03 9.81
CA ALA A 99 -23.20 -18.85 10.38
C ALA A 99 -23.20 -19.28 11.86
N VAL A 100 -23.64 -18.38 12.72
CA VAL A 100 -23.71 -18.64 14.16
C VAL A 100 -25.07 -18.26 14.72
N ARG A 101 -25.57 -19.00 15.70
CA ARG A 101 -26.82 -18.68 16.39
C ARG A 101 -26.64 -17.40 17.21
N LEU A 102 -27.53 -16.43 17.05
CA LEU A 102 -27.41 -15.11 17.68
C LEU A 102 -27.50 -15.19 19.21
N SER A 103 -28.35 -16.09 19.76
CA SER A 103 -28.61 -16.18 21.20
C SER A 103 -27.40 -16.65 22.03
N ASP A 104 -26.58 -17.55 21.51
CA ASP A 104 -25.51 -18.22 22.25
C ASP A 104 -24.16 -18.30 21.52
N GLY A 105 -24.10 -17.84 20.27
CA GLY A 105 -22.88 -17.87 19.43
C GLY A 105 -22.51 -19.28 18.92
N LYS A 106 -23.41 -20.30 19.07
CA LYS A 106 -23.12 -21.65 18.59
C LYS A 106 -22.94 -21.64 17.06
N ARG A 107 -21.78 -22.13 16.60
CA ARG A 107 -21.50 -22.27 15.17
C ARG A 107 -22.42 -23.32 14.54
N MET A 108 -23.14 -22.91 13.52
CA MET A 108 -24.00 -23.78 12.71
C MET A 108 -23.21 -24.38 11.56
N TRP A 109 -22.49 -23.54 10.81
CA TRP A 109 -21.57 -23.96 9.76
C TRP A 109 -20.45 -22.94 9.53
N GLU A 110 -19.42 -23.40 8.83
CA GLU A 110 -18.27 -22.59 8.39
C GLU A 110 -17.80 -23.10 7.02
N GLN A 111 -17.60 -22.20 6.05
CA GLN A 111 -17.20 -22.55 4.69
C GLN A 111 -16.05 -21.67 4.22
N THR A 112 -15.06 -22.27 3.55
CA THR A 112 -13.97 -21.56 2.88
C THR A 112 -14.42 -21.14 1.48
N VAL A 113 -14.16 -19.90 1.09
CA VAL A 113 -14.60 -19.33 -0.21
C VAL A 113 -13.56 -19.51 -1.31
N GLY A 114 -12.30 -19.19 -1.03
CA GLY A 114 -11.20 -19.33 -1.98
C GLY A 114 -10.65 -20.76 -2.08
N PRO A 115 -9.72 -21.03 -2.99
CA PRO A 115 -9.02 -22.30 -3.04
C PRO A 115 -8.02 -22.41 -1.88
N GLY A 116 -8.00 -23.57 -1.25
CA GLY A 116 -6.99 -23.93 -0.24
C GLY A 116 -6.97 -23.06 1.02
N TYR A 117 -6.08 -23.42 1.93
CA TYR A 117 -5.78 -22.65 3.14
C TYR A 117 -4.31 -22.26 3.15
N ARG A 118 -4.05 -20.98 2.95
CA ARG A 118 -2.71 -20.36 2.91
C ARG A 118 -2.77 -19.02 3.63
N GLU A 119 -1.70 -18.64 4.31
CA GLU A 119 -1.60 -17.34 4.98
C GLU A 119 -0.39 -16.53 4.47
N ILE A 120 -0.64 -15.27 4.17
CA ILE A 120 0.34 -14.26 3.79
C ILE A 120 0.31 -13.08 4.76
N VAL A 121 1.27 -12.19 4.67
CA VAL A 121 1.18 -10.92 5.41
C VAL A 121 0.33 -9.92 4.62
N GLY A 122 -0.80 -9.53 5.19
CA GLY A 122 -1.67 -8.48 4.66
C GLY A 122 -1.95 -7.40 5.70
N ASN A 123 -1.57 -6.16 5.40
CA ASN A 123 -1.67 -5.02 6.33
C ASN A 123 -1.03 -5.30 7.71
N GLY A 124 0.11 -5.98 7.72
CA GLY A 124 0.85 -6.34 8.93
C GLY A 124 0.19 -7.43 9.77
N ARG A 125 -0.72 -8.23 9.22
CA ARG A 125 -1.39 -9.36 9.86
C ARG A 125 -1.26 -10.61 9.00
N LEU A 126 -1.27 -11.79 9.63
CA LEU A 126 -1.37 -13.06 8.90
C LEU A 126 -2.83 -13.31 8.52
N ILE A 127 -3.10 -13.32 7.23
CA ILE A 127 -4.44 -13.46 6.65
C ILE A 127 -4.41 -14.38 5.43
N SER A 128 -5.59 -14.83 5.00
CA SER A 128 -5.72 -15.52 3.71
C SER A 128 -5.36 -14.58 2.54
N PRO A 129 -4.76 -15.06 1.45
CA PRO A 129 -4.64 -14.30 0.20
C PRO A 129 -6.01 -13.99 -0.42
N HIS A 130 -7.07 -14.71 0.02
CA HIS A 130 -8.45 -14.49 -0.35
C HIS A 130 -9.29 -14.04 0.86
N PRO A 131 -8.99 -12.87 1.48
CA PRO A 131 -9.72 -12.39 2.64
C PRO A 131 -11.15 -12.00 2.26
N ILE A 132 -12.10 -12.15 3.19
CA ILE A 132 -13.45 -11.65 2.98
C ILE A 132 -13.47 -10.14 3.30
N ARG A 133 -13.39 -9.34 2.25
CA ARG A 133 -13.39 -7.87 2.34
C ARG A 133 -14.73 -7.24 1.93
N THR A 134 -15.79 -8.04 1.93
CA THR A 134 -17.18 -7.59 1.81
C THR A 134 -17.97 -7.98 3.05
N SER A 135 -19.12 -7.32 3.25
CA SER A 135 -20.12 -7.90 4.14
C SER A 135 -20.60 -9.25 3.57
N VAL A 136 -21.16 -10.08 4.43
CA VAL A 136 -21.96 -11.23 4.01
C VAL A 136 -23.42 -10.76 3.86
N LEU A 137 -24.03 -11.02 2.73
CA LEU A 137 -25.41 -10.62 2.46
C LEU A 137 -26.32 -11.85 2.45
N VAL A 138 -27.42 -11.80 3.17
CA VAL A 138 -28.41 -12.88 3.19
C VAL A 138 -29.70 -12.37 2.55
N GLN A 139 -30.11 -12.98 1.45
CA GLN A 139 -31.34 -12.62 0.75
C GLN A 139 -31.87 -13.77 -0.11
N HIS A 140 -33.20 -13.90 -0.21
CA HIS A 140 -33.87 -14.94 -1.00
C HIS A 140 -33.37 -16.37 -0.71
N GLY A 141 -33.13 -16.69 0.57
CA GLY A 141 -32.65 -18.00 1.00
C GLY A 141 -31.19 -18.32 0.69
N LYS A 142 -30.44 -17.34 0.15
CA LYS A 142 -29.02 -17.49 -0.18
C LYS A 142 -28.14 -16.57 0.67
N VAL A 143 -26.91 -17.03 0.90
CA VAL A 143 -25.84 -16.31 1.64
C VAL A 143 -24.74 -15.95 0.63
N PHE A 144 -24.58 -14.67 0.32
CA PHE A 144 -23.60 -14.17 -0.63
C PHE A 144 -22.36 -13.63 0.09
N ALA A 145 -21.18 -13.97 -0.44
CA ALA A 145 -19.91 -13.44 0.02
C ALA A 145 -18.89 -13.35 -1.11
N HIS A 146 -17.89 -12.49 -0.92
CA HIS A 146 -16.76 -12.37 -1.84
C HIS A 146 -15.46 -12.52 -1.08
N ALA A 147 -14.52 -13.28 -1.65
CA ALA A 147 -13.18 -13.48 -1.12
C ALA A 147 -12.11 -13.09 -2.13
N GLY A 148 -11.10 -12.36 -1.68
CA GLY A 148 -9.97 -11.90 -2.48
C GLY A 148 -10.03 -10.43 -2.84
N LEU A 149 -8.83 -9.86 -3.00
CA LEU A 149 -8.61 -8.45 -3.37
C LEU A 149 -7.90 -8.32 -4.71
N PHE A 150 -7.13 -9.31 -5.08
CA PHE A 150 -6.22 -9.29 -6.22
C PHE A 150 -6.71 -10.24 -7.31
N PRO A 151 -7.25 -9.72 -8.43
CA PRO A 151 -7.72 -10.56 -9.51
C PRO A 151 -6.67 -11.52 -10.06
N SER A 152 -5.39 -11.12 -10.09
CA SER A 152 -4.26 -11.99 -10.50
C SER A 152 -4.07 -13.21 -9.58
N GLN A 153 -4.52 -13.13 -8.35
CA GLN A 153 -4.47 -14.22 -7.36
C GLN A 153 -5.81 -14.95 -7.23
N GLY A 154 -6.85 -14.44 -7.85
CA GLY A 154 -8.23 -14.90 -7.77
C GLY A 154 -9.09 -14.09 -6.81
N VAL A 155 -10.23 -13.63 -7.30
CA VAL A 155 -11.33 -13.09 -6.51
C VAL A 155 -12.53 -13.97 -6.76
N TYR A 156 -13.14 -14.47 -5.69
CA TYR A 156 -14.22 -15.45 -5.76
C TYR A 156 -15.51 -14.86 -5.21
N SER A 157 -16.57 -14.94 -5.99
CA SER A 157 -17.93 -14.67 -5.55
C SER A 157 -18.65 -15.99 -5.32
N VAL A 158 -19.35 -16.11 -4.22
CA VAL A 158 -20.10 -17.33 -3.87
C VAL A 158 -21.51 -17.03 -3.41
N ALA A 159 -22.38 -18.02 -3.62
CA ALA A 159 -23.63 -18.14 -2.90
C ALA A 159 -23.70 -19.52 -2.24
N PHE A 160 -23.99 -19.53 -0.96
CA PHE A 160 -24.38 -20.72 -0.20
C PHE A 160 -25.89 -20.68 0.04
N ASP A 161 -26.49 -21.84 0.31
CA ASP A 161 -27.81 -21.88 0.93
C ASP A 161 -27.70 -21.56 2.44
N ARG A 162 -28.82 -21.54 3.16
CA ARG A 162 -28.83 -21.24 4.60
C ARG A 162 -28.16 -22.31 5.46
N ASN A 163 -28.00 -23.55 4.95
CA ASN A 163 -27.32 -24.64 5.59
C ASN A 163 -25.83 -24.68 5.33
N GLY A 164 -25.32 -23.79 4.46
CA GLY A 164 -23.92 -23.70 4.09
C GLY A 164 -23.53 -24.54 2.89
N GLU A 165 -24.51 -25.13 2.18
CA GLU A 165 -24.25 -25.86 0.94
C GLU A 165 -23.99 -24.88 -0.21
N LEU A 166 -22.95 -25.16 -1.00
CA LEU A 166 -22.55 -24.28 -2.12
C LEU A 166 -23.57 -24.34 -3.27
N VAL A 167 -24.21 -23.21 -3.55
CA VAL A 167 -25.13 -23.07 -4.69
C VAL A 167 -24.35 -22.78 -5.96
N TRP A 168 -23.46 -21.79 -5.93
CA TRP A 168 -22.54 -21.48 -7.02
C TRP A 168 -21.29 -20.75 -6.53
N ARG A 169 -20.20 -20.87 -7.30
CA ARG A 169 -18.95 -20.13 -7.14
C ARG A 169 -18.46 -19.61 -8.49
N ARG A 170 -18.06 -18.35 -8.55
CA ARG A 170 -17.52 -17.70 -9.74
C ARG A 170 -16.21 -17.00 -9.43
N LYS A 171 -15.23 -17.10 -10.33
CA LYS A 171 -14.05 -16.25 -10.34
C LYS A 171 -14.41 -14.91 -11.00
N ILE A 172 -14.01 -13.80 -10.37
CA ILE A 172 -14.33 -12.44 -10.77
C ILE A 172 -13.04 -11.68 -11.05
N GLU A 173 -13.04 -10.85 -12.10
CA GLU A 173 -11.89 -10.07 -12.55
C GLU A 173 -11.73 -8.71 -11.84
N SER A 174 -12.54 -8.43 -10.83
CA SER A 174 -12.53 -7.16 -10.10
C SER A 174 -12.35 -7.40 -8.62
N SER A 175 -11.60 -6.51 -7.95
CA SER A 175 -11.54 -6.48 -6.49
C SER A 175 -12.92 -6.25 -5.89
N SER A 176 -13.17 -6.81 -4.70
CA SER A 176 -14.46 -6.68 -4.02
C SER A 176 -14.23 -6.17 -2.59
N GLN A 177 -14.77 -4.98 -2.28
CA GLN A 177 -14.60 -4.32 -0.98
C GLN A 177 -15.83 -3.49 -0.61
N GLY A 178 -16.40 -3.71 0.56
CA GLY A 178 -17.52 -2.94 1.08
C GLY A 178 -18.76 -3.78 1.34
N TYR A 179 -19.89 -3.12 1.63
CA TYR A 179 -21.15 -3.79 1.90
C TYR A 179 -21.83 -4.23 0.60
N LEU A 180 -22.11 -5.52 0.49
CA LEU A 180 -22.94 -6.07 -0.60
C LEU A 180 -24.37 -5.59 -0.47
N LEU A 181 -25.01 -5.31 -1.59
CA LEU A 181 -26.40 -4.87 -1.68
C LEU A 181 -27.18 -5.78 -2.63
N ALA A 182 -28.46 -5.94 -2.38
CA ALA A 182 -29.31 -6.69 -3.29
C ALA A 182 -30.65 -5.97 -3.54
N THR A 183 -31.22 -6.21 -4.70
CA THR A 183 -32.55 -5.77 -5.06
C THR A 183 -33.50 -6.95 -5.16
N GLY A 184 -34.82 -6.68 -5.09
CA GLY A 184 -35.86 -7.69 -5.35
C GLY A 184 -35.88 -8.26 -6.77
N LYS A 185 -34.97 -7.79 -7.65
CA LYS A 185 -34.88 -8.17 -9.07
C LYS A 185 -33.73 -9.16 -9.35
N ASN A 186 -33.39 -10.00 -8.42
CA ASN A 186 -32.30 -10.98 -8.54
C ASN A 186 -30.93 -10.38 -8.88
N ARG A 187 -30.61 -9.19 -8.35
CA ARG A 187 -29.30 -8.53 -8.53
C ARG A 187 -28.57 -8.39 -7.21
N VAL A 188 -27.28 -8.70 -7.22
CA VAL A 188 -26.34 -8.38 -6.15
C VAL A 188 -25.37 -7.32 -6.65
N TYR A 189 -25.32 -6.18 -5.99
CA TYR A 189 -24.37 -5.10 -6.25
C TYR A 189 -23.13 -5.26 -5.39
N VAL A 190 -21.96 -5.17 -6.04
CA VAL A 190 -20.65 -5.39 -5.42
C VAL A 190 -19.83 -4.12 -5.48
N PRO A 191 -19.55 -3.49 -4.34
CA PRO A 191 -18.62 -2.39 -4.27
C PRO A 191 -17.17 -2.89 -4.44
N THR A 192 -16.32 -2.03 -4.96
CA THR A 192 -14.92 -2.36 -5.32
C THR A 192 -13.90 -1.43 -4.65
N GLY A 193 -14.26 -0.80 -3.55
CA GLY A 193 -13.46 0.24 -2.93
C GLY A 193 -13.45 1.52 -3.77
N ARG A 194 -12.30 1.93 -4.29
CA ARG A 194 -12.13 3.18 -5.05
C ARG A 194 -12.39 3.03 -6.57
N SER A 195 -12.77 1.85 -7.01
CA SER A 195 -13.03 1.55 -8.42
C SER A 195 -14.53 1.51 -8.74
N VAL A 196 -14.87 1.02 -9.91
CA VAL A 196 -16.25 0.97 -10.42
C VAL A 196 -16.99 -0.23 -9.84
N PRO A 197 -18.11 -0.05 -9.11
CA PRO A 197 -18.94 -1.16 -8.66
C PRO A 197 -19.58 -1.90 -9.84
N TYR A 198 -20.02 -3.13 -9.61
CA TYR A 198 -20.67 -3.96 -10.61
C TYR A 198 -21.87 -4.73 -10.03
N ALA A 199 -22.71 -5.27 -10.92
CA ALA A 199 -23.84 -6.08 -10.55
C ALA A 199 -23.67 -7.53 -11.04
N LEU A 200 -24.09 -8.49 -10.19
CA LEU A 200 -24.19 -9.92 -10.51
C LEU A 200 -25.62 -10.37 -10.52
N ASP A 201 -25.91 -11.41 -11.29
CA ASP A 201 -27.14 -12.19 -11.18
C ASP A 201 -27.08 -13.05 -9.90
N SER A 202 -28.06 -12.93 -9.03
CA SER A 202 -28.10 -13.69 -7.77
C SER A 202 -28.37 -15.18 -7.97
N ALA A 203 -28.87 -15.59 -9.16
CA ALA A 203 -29.18 -16.98 -9.44
C ALA A 203 -27.93 -17.83 -9.70
N ASP A 204 -27.00 -17.29 -10.51
CA ASP A 204 -25.84 -18.02 -11.01
C ASP A 204 -24.49 -17.31 -10.83
N GLY A 205 -24.48 -16.07 -10.30
CA GLY A 205 -23.28 -15.28 -10.07
C GLY A 205 -22.66 -14.65 -11.32
N ARG A 206 -23.35 -14.68 -12.46
CA ARG A 206 -22.88 -14.07 -13.70
C ARG A 206 -22.85 -12.55 -13.59
N LYS A 207 -21.75 -11.93 -14.01
CA LYS A 207 -21.65 -10.46 -14.08
C LYS A 207 -22.60 -9.91 -15.12
N LEU A 208 -23.46 -9.00 -14.70
CA LEU A 208 -24.47 -8.37 -15.56
C LEU A 208 -23.94 -7.09 -16.22
N PHE A 209 -23.33 -6.20 -15.43
CA PHE A 209 -22.81 -4.91 -15.92
C PHE A 209 -21.92 -4.23 -14.88
N ASP A 210 -21.10 -3.29 -15.34
CA ASP A 210 -20.40 -2.30 -14.52
C ASP A 210 -21.25 -1.01 -14.42
N LEU A 211 -21.24 -0.37 -13.24
CA LEU A 211 -21.88 0.93 -13.06
C LEU A 211 -20.98 2.04 -13.61
N PRO A 212 -21.52 3.05 -14.29
CA PRO A 212 -20.72 4.17 -14.81
C PRO A 212 -20.32 5.16 -13.72
N SER A 213 -19.80 4.67 -12.62
CA SER A 213 -19.52 5.40 -11.39
C SER A 213 -18.07 5.90 -11.33
N PRO A 214 -17.78 7.00 -10.61
CA PRO A 214 -16.41 7.36 -10.28
C PRO A 214 -15.74 6.40 -9.29
N GLY A 215 -16.49 5.40 -8.78
CA GLY A 215 -16.06 4.57 -7.65
C GLY A 215 -16.36 5.24 -6.31
N GLY A 216 -15.96 4.60 -5.24
CA GLY A 216 -16.13 5.13 -3.88
C GLY A 216 -16.18 4.05 -2.81
N SER A 217 -16.11 4.47 -1.56
CA SER A 217 -16.02 3.57 -0.41
C SER A 217 -17.36 2.95 0.00
N PHE A 218 -18.47 3.39 -0.54
CA PHE A 218 -19.78 2.82 -0.26
C PHE A 218 -20.70 2.80 -1.47
N CYS A 219 -21.70 1.94 -1.36
CA CYS A 219 -22.87 1.91 -2.22
C CYS A 219 -24.15 1.96 -1.37
N MET A 220 -25.19 2.57 -1.86
CA MET A 220 -26.51 2.61 -1.21
C MET A 220 -27.60 2.42 -2.25
N LEU A 221 -28.64 1.69 -1.90
CA LEU A 221 -29.83 1.49 -2.73
C LEU A 221 -31.06 2.14 -2.11
N THR A 222 -31.86 2.74 -2.96
CA THR A 222 -33.27 3.06 -2.71
C THR A 222 -34.14 2.31 -3.74
N PRO A 223 -35.46 2.35 -3.66
CA PRO A 223 -36.29 1.65 -4.63
C PRO A 223 -35.99 1.97 -6.09
N ASP A 224 -35.62 3.22 -6.39
CA ASP A 224 -35.44 3.72 -7.75
C ASP A 224 -33.98 4.11 -8.11
N LEU A 225 -33.15 4.35 -7.11
CA LEU A 225 -31.81 4.89 -7.30
C LEU A 225 -30.73 4.04 -6.64
N PHE A 226 -29.58 4.04 -7.27
CA PHE A 226 -28.32 3.54 -6.77
C PHE A 226 -27.38 4.72 -6.53
N PHE A 227 -26.79 4.81 -5.34
CA PHE A 227 -25.81 5.82 -4.98
C PHE A 227 -24.44 5.18 -4.80
N THR A 228 -23.40 5.85 -5.24
CA THR A 228 -22.02 5.41 -5.09
C THR A 228 -21.10 6.59 -4.83
N GLY A 229 -20.13 6.41 -3.95
CA GLY A 229 -19.17 7.44 -3.58
C GLY A 229 -18.62 7.29 -2.15
N PRO A 230 -17.97 8.33 -1.61
CA PRO A 230 -17.43 9.43 -2.39
C PRO A 230 -16.30 8.93 -3.30
N GLY A 231 -16.29 9.40 -4.55
CA GLY A 231 -15.16 9.23 -5.42
C GLY A 231 -13.99 10.15 -5.03
N ASN A 232 -12.91 10.09 -5.78
CA ASN A 232 -11.72 10.90 -5.55
C ASN A 232 -11.97 12.44 -5.58
N ALA A 233 -13.06 12.86 -6.21
CA ALA A 233 -13.50 14.26 -6.23
C ALA A 233 -14.36 14.66 -5.02
N SER A 234 -14.46 13.80 -3.99
CA SER A 234 -15.36 13.97 -2.84
C SER A 234 -16.83 14.19 -3.28
N SER A 235 -17.26 13.48 -4.32
CA SER A 235 -18.61 13.51 -4.85
C SER A 235 -19.29 12.15 -4.72
N VAL A 236 -20.57 12.17 -4.38
CA VAL A 236 -21.48 11.04 -4.43
C VAL A 236 -22.37 11.19 -5.66
N GLU A 237 -22.46 10.17 -6.46
CA GLU A 237 -23.28 10.15 -7.67
C GLU A 237 -24.49 9.22 -7.50
N SER A 238 -25.64 9.64 -8.05
CA SER A 238 -26.85 8.81 -8.14
C SER A 238 -27.10 8.36 -9.55
N TYR A 239 -27.59 7.13 -9.70
CA TYR A 239 -27.93 6.48 -10.96
C TYR A 239 -29.29 5.83 -10.85
N THR A 240 -30.03 5.77 -11.97
CA THR A 240 -31.23 4.96 -12.00
C THR A 240 -30.90 3.48 -11.88
N GLU A 241 -31.63 2.76 -11.06
CA GLU A 241 -31.39 1.32 -10.83
C GLU A 241 -31.54 0.51 -12.13
N LYS A 242 -32.54 0.83 -12.95
CA LYS A 242 -32.80 0.11 -14.19
C LYS A 242 -31.93 0.55 -15.37
N GLY A 243 -31.81 1.86 -15.57
CA GLY A 243 -31.20 2.40 -16.79
C GLY A 243 -29.73 2.75 -16.65
N ARG A 244 -29.21 2.77 -15.44
CA ARG A 244 -27.83 3.17 -15.15
C ARG A 244 -27.51 4.61 -15.59
N ALA A 245 -28.56 5.39 -15.86
CA ALA A 245 -28.41 6.80 -16.20
C ALA A 245 -27.98 7.58 -14.96
N ARG A 246 -26.95 8.39 -15.09
CA ARG A 246 -26.52 9.31 -14.02
C ARG A 246 -27.58 10.38 -13.84
N MET A 247 -28.07 10.56 -12.64
CA MET A 247 -29.06 11.57 -12.28
C MET A 247 -28.40 12.82 -11.72
N LEU A 248 -27.75 12.72 -10.58
CA LEU A 248 -27.13 13.86 -9.90
C LEU A 248 -25.73 13.51 -9.34
N SER A 249 -24.96 14.55 -9.06
CA SER A 249 -23.71 14.50 -8.32
C SER A 249 -23.76 15.48 -7.15
N PHE A 250 -23.51 14.98 -5.95
CA PHE A 250 -23.47 15.76 -4.72
C PHE A 250 -22.03 15.92 -4.26
N LYS A 251 -21.63 17.13 -3.87
CA LYS A 251 -20.39 17.31 -3.10
C LYS A 251 -20.64 16.78 -1.69
N ALA A 252 -20.37 15.51 -1.44
CA ALA A 252 -20.65 14.84 -0.19
C ALA A 252 -19.59 13.78 0.11
N ARG A 253 -19.32 13.56 1.40
CA ARG A 253 -18.51 12.46 1.91
C ARG A 253 -19.38 11.31 2.40
N HIS A 254 -20.57 11.64 2.93
CA HIS A 254 -21.53 10.68 3.46
C HIS A 254 -22.92 10.98 2.94
N VAL A 255 -23.70 9.93 2.79
CA VAL A 255 -25.11 9.99 2.37
C VAL A 255 -25.92 9.01 3.20
N ALA A 256 -27.11 9.41 3.57
CA ALA A 256 -28.14 8.58 4.19
C ALA A 256 -29.47 8.81 3.47
N ALA A 257 -30.36 7.82 3.42
CA ALA A 257 -31.67 7.95 2.80
C ALA A 257 -32.76 7.22 3.62
N GLY A 258 -33.96 7.77 3.60
CA GLY A 258 -35.13 7.20 4.27
C GLY A 258 -36.36 8.11 4.11
N GLY A 259 -37.58 7.56 4.22
CA GLY A 259 -38.81 8.34 4.22
C GLY A 259 -38.99 9.34 3.07
N GLY A 260 -38.55 8.99 1.87
CA GLY A 260 -38.65 9.88 0.70
C GLY A 260 -37.60 11.01 0.67
N ARG A 261 -36.55 10.94 1.52
CA ARG A 261 -35.50 11.95 1.64
C ARG A 261 -34.11 11.37 1.53
N ILE A 262 -33.16 12.25 1.21
CA ILE A 262 -31.73 11.96 1.20
C ILE A 262 -30.98 13.07 1.97
N TRP A 263 -30.07 12.67 2.84
CA TRP A 263 -29.17 13.57 3.56
C TRP A 263 -27.75 13.40 3.07
N THR A 264 -27.10 14.53 2.86
CA THR A 264 -25.68 14.59 2.40
C THR A 264 -24.85 15.38 3.41
N ALA A 265 -23.62 14.93 3.69
CA ALA A 265 -22.64 15.66 4.51
C ALA A 265 -21.35 15.89 3.72
N ASN A 266 -20.83 17.14 3.75
CA ASN A 266 -19.72 17.54 2.84
C ASN A 266 -18.49 18.16 3.52
N GLY A 267 -18.36 18.14 4.83
CA GLY A 267 -17.21 18.71 5.47
C GLY A 267 -17.54 19.87 6.43
N SER A 268 -18.60 20.62 6.23
CA SER A 268 -19.05 21.71 7.09
C SER A 268 -20.58 21.81 7.19
N ARG A 269 -21.28 20.98 6.44
CA ARG A 269 -22.72 21.11 6.25
C ARG A 269 -23.40 19.77 6.06
N ILE A 270 -24.57 19.60 6.66
CA ILE A 270 -25.54 18.56 6.36
C ILE A 270 -26.66 19.20 5.56
N ALA A 271 -27.10 18.58 4.47
CA ALA A 271 -28.24 19.03 3.68
C ALA A 271 -29.24 17.90 3.45
N CYS A 272 -30.52 18.20 3.51
CA CYS A 272 -31.61 17.28 3.17
C CYS A 272 -32.17 17.63 1.81
N HIS A 273 -32.43 16.60 0.99
CA HIS A 273 -33.00 16.75 -0.35
C HIS A 273 -34.22 15.84 -0.52
N ASP A 274 -35.10 16.22 -1.41
CA ASP A 274 -36.25 15.41 -1.84
C ASP A 274 -35.77 14.26 -2.73
N LEU A 275 -36.01 13.01 -2.33
CA LEU A 275 -35.55 11.82 -3.07
C LEU A 275 -36.27 11.63 -4.40
N ALA A 276 -37.57 11.99 -4.48
CA ALA A 276 -38.32 11.89 -5.73
C ALA A 276 -37.78 12.89 -6.78
N LYS A 277 -37.44 14.11 -6.35
CA LYS A 277 -36.82 15.11 -7.21
C LYS A 277 -35.43 14.71 -7.67
N VAL A 278 -34.67 14.06 -6.79
CA VAL A 278 -33.36 13.46 -7.18
C VAL A 278 -33.53 12.38 -8.23
N ALA A 279 -34.59 11.58 -8.16
CA ALA A 279 -34.91 10.59 -9.18
C ALA A 279 -35.35 11.22 -10.53
N GLU A 280 -35.84 12.46 -10.52
CA GLU A 280 -36.10 13.27 -11.70
C GLU A 280 -34.87 14.04 -12.22
N GLY A 281 -33.73 13.92 -11.56
CA GLY A 281 -32.48 14.66 -11.89
C GLY A 281 -32.46 16.10 -11.37
N GLN A 282 -33.32 16.45 -10.42
CA GLN A 282 -33.43 17.77 -9.83
C GLN A 282 -32.90 17.76 -8.38
N GLN A 283 -31.98 18.66 -8.05
CA GLN A 283 -31.50 18.83 -6.70
C GLN A 283 -32.37 19.87 -5.97
N THR A 284 -33.35 19.41 -5.21
CA THR A 284 -34.18 20.25 -4.36
C THR A 284 -33.76 20.11 -2.91
N THR A 285 -33.14 21.13 -2.35
CA THR A 285 -32.70 21.16 -0.95
C THR A 285 -33.89 21.61 -0.08
N LEU A 286 -34.29 20.78 0.87
CA LEU A 286 -35.37 21.05 1.80
C LEU A 286 -34.88 21.88 3.00
N TRP A 287 -33.72 21.54 3.54
CA TRP A 287 -33.06 22.27 4.61
C TRP A 287 -31.54 22.03 4.60
N GLN A 288 -30.81 22.90 5.35
CA GLN A 288 -29.37 22.79 5.55
C GLN A 288 -29.00 23.12 6.99
N LEU A 289 -28.01 22.41 7.52
CA LEU A 289 -27.48 22.64 8.87
C LEU A 289 -25.96 22.73 8.80
N GLU A 290 -25.36 23.75 9.41
CA GLU A 290 -23.91 23.76 9.63
C GLU A 290 -23.56 22.74 10.71
N SER A 291 -22.64 21.85 10.44
CA SER A 291 -22.26 20.77 11.33
C SER A 291 -20.80 20.39 11.10
N LYS A 292 -20.09 20.13 12.19
CA LYS A 292 -18.74 19.54 12.18
C LYS A 292 -18.77 18.01 12.22
N SER A 293 -19.96 17.43 12.42
CA SER A 293 -20.18 15.99 12.55
C SER A 293 -20.28 15.34 11.18
N GLN A 294 -19.17 14.73 10.68
CA GLN A 294 -19.05 14.35 9.28
C GLN A 294 -18.43 13.00 8.99
N ASN A 295 -18.16 12.21 10.04
CA ASN A 295 -17.53 10.90 9.89
C ASN A 295 -18.55 9.77 9.67
N GLY A 296 -19.81 10.00 9.94
CA GLY A 296 -20.90 9.06 9.69
C GLY A 296 -22.26 9.67 9.97
N MET A 297 -23.26 9.21 9.24
CA MET A 297 -24.67 9.58 9.45
C MET A 297 -25.51 8.32 9.55
N LEU A 298 -26.51 8.35 10.41
CA LEU A 298 -27.50 7.28 10.58
C LEU A 298 -28.88 7.91 10.65
N VAL A 299 -29.80 7.42 9.80
CA VAL A 299 -31.21 7.78 9.85
C VAL A 299 -32.02 6.60 10.38
N THR A 300 -32.90 6.85 11.31
CA THR A 300 -33.77 5.84 11.93
C THR A 300 -35.13 6.42 12.29
N GLY A 301 -36.13 5.57 12.46
CA GLY A 301 -37.48 5.94 12.83
C GLY A 301 -38.50 5.60 11.75
N GLU A 302 -39.78 5.80 12.08
CA GLU A 302 -40.86 5.65 11.11
C GLU A 302 -40.91 6.85 10.14
N PRO A 303 -41.41 6.70 8.91
CA PRO A 303 -41.42 7.76 7.90
C PRO A 303 -41.95 9.12 8.36
N GLN A 304 -42.87 9.15 9.29
CA GLN A 304 -43.46 10.36 9.88
C GLN A 304 -42.68 10.90 11.08
N ASN A 305 -41.64 10.26 11.54
CA ASN A 305 -40.85 10.67 12.71
C ASN A 305 -39.39 10.19 12.58
N LEU A 306 -38.74 10.63 11.50
CA LEU A 306 -37.36 10.28 11.26
C LEU A 306 -36.39 11.08 12.13
N ARG A 307 -35.34 10.41 12.57
CA ARG A 307 -34.27 10.96 13.39
C ARG A 307 -32.93 10.78 12.65
N LEU A 308 -32.16 11.85 12.63
CA LEU A 308 -30.83 11.85 12.03
C LEU A 308 -29.79 11.96 13.16
N PHE A 309 -28.85 11.04 13.16
CA PHE A 309 -27.64 11.10 13.98
C PHE A 309 -26.43 11.35 13.08
N ALA A 310 -25.63 12.37 13.42
CA ALA A 310 -24.42 12.70 12.70
C ALA A 310 -23.23 12.66 13.66
N ALA A 311 -22.16 11.99 13.28
CA ALA A 311 -20.98 11.76 14.10
C ALA A 311 -19.76 12.49 13.57
N GLY A 312 -18.90 12.99 14.46
CA GLY A 312 -17.67 13.65 14.12
C GLY A 312 -16.71 13.85 15.27
N GLU A 313 -15.84 14.83 15.12
CA GLU A 313 -14.89 15.21 16.15
C GLU A 313 -15.60 15.77 17.38
N GLY A 314 -15.46 15.07 18.50
CA GLY A 314 -15.91 15.54 19.82
C GLY A 314 -17.41 15.43 20.10
N SER A 315 -18.25 14.99 19.14
CA SER A 315 -19.70 14.86 19.40
C SER A 315 -20.43 13.90 18.47
N VAL A 316 -21.62 13.48 18.95
CA VAL A 316 -22.69 12.94 18.10
C VAL A 316 -23.87 13.90 18.19
N GLU A 317 -24.29 14.43 17.06
CA GLU A 317 -25.41 15.34 16.92
C GLU A 317 -26.70 14.57 16.64
N PHE A 318 -27.76 14.87 17.41
CA PHE A 318 -29.11 14.39 17.16
C PHE A 318 -29.92 15.50 16.54
N VAL A 319 -30.40 15.28 15.31
CA VAL A 319 -31.08 16.28 14.49
C VAL A 319 -32.46 15.77 14.11
N ASN A 320 -33.45 16.67 14.14
CA ASN A 320 -34.74 16.39 13.53
C ASN A 320 -34.55 16.24 12.02
N ALA A 321 -34.80 15.06 11.51
CA ALA A 321 -34.54 14.75 10.11
C ALA A 321 -35.47 15.52 9.14
N ASP A 322 -36.62 15.96 9.60
CA ASP A 322 -37.63 16.69 8.82
C ASP A 322 -37.31 18.19 8.69
N THR A 323 -36.85 18.79 9.78
CA THR A 323 -36.66 20.26 9.88
C THR A 323 -35.24 20.72 9.85
N GLY A 324 -34.28 19.82 10.13
CA GLY A 324 -32.88 20.16 10.30
C GLY A 324 -32.52 20.79 11.65
N GLU A 325 -33.46 20.85 12.59
CA GLU A 325 -33.24 21.40 13.92
C GLU A 325 -32.31 20.50 14.74
N LEU A 326 -31.25 21.08 15.31
CA LEU A 326 -30.39 20.37 16.25
C LEU A 326 -31.13 20.18 17.58
N ILE A 327 -31.52 18.94 17.89
CA ILE A 327 -32.23 18.58 19.11
C ILE A 327 -31.27 18.47 20.30
N GLN A 328 -30.12 17.79 20.07
CA GLN A 328 -29.12 17.54 21.11
C GLN A 328 -27.76 17.28 20.54
N SER A 329 -26.71 17.68 21.27
CA SER A 329 -25.32 17.28 20.98
C SER A 329 -24.79 16.43 22.15
N LEU A 330 -24.34 15.20 21.85
CA LEU A 330 -23.78 14.26 22.81
C LEU A 330 -22.26 14.40 22.75
N ALA A 331 -21.67 14.97 23.81
CA ALA A 331 -20.21 15.16 23.85
C ALA A 331 -19.46 13.81 23.90
N VAL A 332 -18.39 13.71 23.10
CA VAL A 332 -17.43 12.61 23.13
C VAL A 332 -16.09 13.15 23.61
N PRO A 333 -15.52 12.65 24.71
CA PRO A 333 -14.23 13.10 25.20
C PRO A 333 -13.13 12.94 24.13
N ARG A 334 -12.26 13.93 23.99
CA ARG A 334 -11.16 13.92 23.00
C ARG A 334 -10.24 12.72 23.14
N ASP A 335 -10.03 12.22 24.34
CA ASP A 335 -9.20 11.03 24.61
C ASP A 335 -9.76 9.74 24.01
N TYR A 336 -11.04 9.71 23.66
CA TYR A 336 -11.68 8.57 23.02
C TYR A 336 -11.54 8.58 21.49
N GLY A 337 -11.05 9.66 20.90
CA GLY A 337 -10.90 9.82 19.46
C GLY A 337 -12.16 10.29 18.76
N GLU A 338 -12.16 10.17 17.44
CA GLU A 338 -13.30 10.56 16.60
C GLU A 338 -14.29 9.42 16.44
N VAL A 339 -15.58 9.73 16.48
CA VAL A 339 -16.64 8.75 16.20
C VAL A 339 -16.65 8.46 14.71
N ILE A 340 -16.55 7.18 14.36
CA ILE A 340 -16.50 6.70 12.97
C ILE A 340 -17.73 5.90 12.54
N ASN A 341 -18.41 5.22 13.48
CA ASN A 341 -19.60 4.44 13.20
C ASN A 341 -20.66 4.63 14.28
N LEU A 342 -21.93 4.50 13.88
CA LEU A 342 -23.10 4.60 14.73
C LEU A 342 -24.03 3.40 14.52
N ALA A 343 -24.71 2.97 15.57
CA ALA A 343 -25.83 2.03 15.50
C ALA A 343 -26.91 2.44 16.52
N VAL A 344 -28.18 2.26 16.16
CA VAL A 344 -29.33 2.52 17.04
C VAL A 344 -30.22 1.27 17.05
N SER A 345 -30.69 0.87 18.23
CA SER A 345 -31.71 -0.18 18.32
C SER A 345 -33.06 0.32 17.84
N ALA A 346 -33.80 -0.52 17.11
CA ALA A 346 -35.20 -0.26 16.85
C ALA A 346 -35.98 -0.30 18.16
N LYS A 347 -36.99 0.57 18.30
CA LYS A 347 -37.93 0.55 19.42
C LYS A 347 -38.72 -0.75 19.37
N GLY A 348 -38.46 -1.70 20.28
CA GLY A 348 -39.26 -2.91 20.44
C GLY A 348 -40.31 -2.76 21.53
N GLU A 349 -41.37 -3.57 21.54
CA GLU A 349 -42.35 -3.59 22.61
C GLU A 349 -41.63 -3.84 23.95
N GLY A 350 -41.65 -2.82 24.85
CA GLY A 350 -41.04 -2.88 26.17
C GLY A 350 -39.51 -2.77 26.24
N GLY A 351 -38.81 -2.56 25.13
CA GLY A 351 -37.33 -2.47 25.06
C GLY A 351 -36.81 -1.03 25.16
N GLU A 352 -35.79 -0.80 25.97
CA GLU A 352 -35.05 0.48 25.98
C GLU A 352 -34.28 0.67 24.66
N GLU A 353 -34.35 1.90 24.14
CA GLU A 353 -33.60 2.29 22.96
C GLU A 353 -32.14 2.59 23.34
N VAL A 354 -31.19 2.20 22.48
CA VAL A 354 -29.76 2.40 22.72
C VAL A 354 -29.11 2.96 21.47
N LEU A 355 -28.35 4.05 21.62
CA LEU A 355 -27.42 4.55 20.61
C LEU A 355 -26.01 4.07 20.94
N VAL A 356 -25.33 3.48 19.99
CA VAL A 356 -23.95 3.00 20.12
C VAL A 356 -23.05 3.68 19.10
N ALA A 357 -21.85 4.04 19.52
CA ALA A 357 -20.81 4.58 18.65
C ALA A 357 -19.49 3.84 18.83
N THR A 358 -18.73 3.71 17.75
CA THR A 358 -17.32 3.30 17.79
C THR A 358 -16.42 4.44 17.35
N THR A 359 -15.22 4.52 17.92
CA THR A 359 -14.25 5.56 17.60
C THR A 359 -13.04 4.99 16.85
N ASP A 360 -12.27 5.87 16.19
CA ASP A 360 -11.03 5.56 15.52
C ASP A 360 -9.93 5.02 16.45
N ARG A 361 -10.06 5.32 17.78
CA ARG A 361 -9.20 4.76 18.83
C ARG A 361 -9.73 3.46 19.43
N GLY A 362 -10.78 2.86 18.85
CA GLY A 362 -11.33 1.57 19.27
C GLY A 362 -12.19 1.64 20.54
N HIS A 363 -12.68 2.81 20.97
CA HIS A 363 -13.64 2.91 22.05
C HIS A 363 -15.04 2.60 21.55
N LEU A 364 -15.81 1.94 22.41
CA LEU A 364 -17.22 1.64 22.21
C LEU A 364 -18.01 2.46 23.26
N LEU A 365 -18.92 3.31 22.78
CA LEU A 365 -19.72 4.21 23.60
C LEU A 365 -21.19 3.85 23.46
N ALA A 366 -21.98 3.95 24.53
CA ALA A 366 -23.42 3.76 24.47
C ALA A 366 -24.17 4.86 25.27
N TRP A 367 -25.27 5.31 24.69
CA TRP A 367 -26.20 6.24 25.32
C TRP A 367 -27.59 5.64 25.37
N HIS A 368 -28.26 5.87 26.48
CA HIS A 368 -29.64 5.45 26.70
C HIS A 368 -30.54 6.68 26.82
N PRO A 369 -31.79 6.64 26.35
CA PRO A 369 -32.74 7.72 26.57
C PRO A 369 -32.92 7.93 28.10
N SER A 370 -32.81 9.14 28.57
CA SER A 370 -33.05 9.46 29.98
C SER A 370 -34.50 9.16 30.33
N ARG A 371 -34.77 8.29 31.31
CA ARG A 371 -36.02 8.26 32.02
C ARG A 371 -36.13 9.62 32.75
N THR A 372 -37.25 10.30 32.61
CA THR A 372 -37.55 11.60 33.24
C THR A 372 -37.15 11.60 34.70
N GLY A 373 -36.10 12.31 35.06
CA GLY A 373 -35.63 12.45 36.42
C GLY A 373 -34.21 12.98 36.48
N THR A 374 -34.07 14.28 36.75
CA THR A 374 -32.91 15.08 37.19
C THR A 374 -31.55 14.84 36.52
N PRO A 375 -30.89 15.87 35.96
CA PRO A 375 -29.52 15.75 35.47
C PRO A 375 -28.60 15.40 36.64
N GLY A 376 -28.05 14.19 36.60
CA GLY A 376 -27.01 13.80 37.56
C GLY A 376 -25.80 14.69 37.40
N THR A 377 -25.55 15.47 38.44
CA THR A 377 -24.35 16.28 38.63
C THR A 377 -23.09 15.42 38.65
N ASP A 378 -22.06 15.96 38.03
CA ASP A 378 -20.65 15.67 38.18
C ASP A 378 -20.06 14.36 37.55
N LEU A 379 -19.56 14.56 36.36
CA LEU A 379 -18.37 13.84 35.85
C LEU A 379 -17.13 14.25 36.66
N LYS A 380 -17.02 13.80 37.93
CA LYS A 380 -15.70 13.75 38.56
C LYS A 380 -14.88 12.74 37.78
N LYS A 381 -13.74 13.22 37.23
CA LYS A 381 -12.71 12.55 36.50
C LYS A 381 -12.59 11.05 36.85
N ALA A 382 -13.14 10.17 36.04
CA ALA A 382 -12.57 8.86 35.90
C ALA A 382 -11.17 9.12 35.36
N ALA A 383 -10.13 8.65 36.04
CA ALA A 383 -8.76 8.74 35.54
C ALA A 383 -8.74 8.22 34.10
N PRO A 384 -8.16 8.94 33.16
CA PRO A 384 -8.06 8.48 31.80
C PRO A 384 -7.38 7.12 31.86
N ALA A 385 -8.00 6.10 31.29
CA ALA A 385 -7.28 4.91 30.90
C ALA A 385 -6.20 5.43 29.96
N ARG A 386 -4.98 5.47 30.44
CA ARG A 386 -3.82 5.92 29.66
C ARG A 386 -3.87 5.16 28.34
N ALA A 387 -3.85 5.93 27.24
CA ALA A 387 -3.45 5.36 25.97
C ALA A 387 -2.24 4.46 26.25
N PRO A 388 -2.17 3.26 25.67
CA PRO A 388 -1.02 2.41 25.86
C PRO A 388 0.18 3.13 25.24
N VAL A 389 0.83 3.98 26.04
CA VAL A 389 2.23 4.26 25.85
C VAL A 389 2.86 2.88 25.91
N VAL A 390 3.57 2.47 24.88
CA VAL A 390 4.37 1.26 24.85
C VAL A 390 5.53 1.47 25.86
N HIS A 391 5.19 1.53 27.13
CA HIS A 391 6.08 1.24 28.22
C HIS A 391 5.79 -0.21 28.58
N SER A 392 6.78 -1.05 28.49
CA SER A 392 6.74 -2.38 29.08
C SER A 392 6.21 -2.23 30.51
N PRO A 393 4.96 -2.61 30.80
CA PRO A 393 4.53 -2.63 32.19
C PRO A 393 5.35 -3.71 32.84
N GLY A 394 5.95 -3.42 33.98
CA GLY A 394 6.48 -4.44 34.87
C GLY A 394 5.35 -5.44 35.12
N VAL A 395 5.49 -6.61 34.57
CA VAL A 395 4.54 -7.71 34.69
C VAL A 395 4.53 -8.15 36.15
N PRO A 396 3.36 -8.22 36.85
CA PRO A 396 3.30 -8.96 38.10
C PRO A 396 3.64 -10.41 37.79
N ALA A 397 4.72 -10.90 38.38
CA ALA A 397 5.19 -12.25 38.18
C ALA A 397 4.21 -13.23 38.82
N ASP A 398 3.57 -14.04 38.00
CA ASP A 398 3.05 -15.33 38.44
C ASP A 398 4.26 -16.24 38.53
N ASP A 399 4.69 -16.53 39.76
CA ASP A 399 5.95 -17.27 40.06
C ASP A 399 5.96 -18.74 39.57
N SER A 400 4.83 -19.25 39.10
CA SER A 400 4.70 -20.63 38.61
C SER A 400 5.18 -20.86 37.17
N ALA A 401 5.59 -19.81 36.45
CA ALA A 401 5.91 -19.87 35.02
C ALA A 401 7.19 -19.08 34.60
N ARG A 402 8.16 -18.93 35.52
CA ARG A 402 9.46 -18.37 35.11
C ARG A 402 10.10 -19.31 34.09
N PRO A 403 10.53 -18.79 32.91
CA PRO A 403 11.23 -19.62 31.94
C PRO A 403 12.53 -20.16 32.56
N LYS A 404 12.86 -21.43 32.25
CA LYS A 404 14.17 -21.99 32.63
C LYS A 404 15.26 -21.04 32.10
N GLN A 405 16.31 -20.77 32.88
CA GLN A 405 17.41 -19.85 32.47
C GLN A 405 18.01 -20.25 31.12
N SER A 406 18.12 -21.55 30.84
CA SER A 406 18.59 -22.08 29.56
C SER A 406 17.76 -21.63 28.35
N LEU A 407 16.44 -21.50 28.50
CA LEU A 407 15.59 -20.97 27.46
C LEU A 407 15.81 -19.46 27.26
N VAL A 408 15.94 -18.70 28.36
CA VAL A 408 16.23 -17.25 28.29
C VAL A 408 17.54 -16.99 27.56
N ASP A 409 18.61 -17.74 27.92
CA ASP A 409 19.93 -17.60 27.32
C ASP A 409 19.91 -17.99 25.82
N SER A 410 19.16 -19.03 25.46
CA SER A 410 19.04 -19.46 24.06
C SER A 410 18.26 -18.43 23.22
N LEU A 411 17.16 -17.86 23.76
CA LEU A 411 16.39 -16.81 23.11
C LEU A 411 17.23 -15.52 22.96
N ALA A 412 18.03 -15.16 23.97
CA ALA A 412 18.94 -14.02 23.89
C ALA A 412 19.93 -14.18 22.72
N ARG A 413 20.64 -15.32 22.66
CA ARG A 413 21.56 -15.63 21.57
C ARG A 413 20.86 -15.66 20.19
N ALA A 414 19.62 -16.15 20.11
CA ALA A 414 18.87 -16.14 18.86
C ALA A 414 18.48 -14.72 18.41
N THR A 415 18.06 -13.89 19.37
CA THR A 415 17.68 -12.49 19.08
C THR A 415 18.88 -11.60 18.74
N GLU A 416 20.06 -11.86 19.29
CA GLU A 416 21.30 -11.18 18.91
C GLU A 416 21.69 -11.40 17.45
N ARG A 417 21.33 -12.54 16.87
CA ARG A 417 21.58 -12.86 15.45
C ARG A 417 20.54 -12.25 14.49
N LEU A 418 19.46 -11.68 15.02
CA LEU A 418 18.45 -11.04 14.16
C LEU A 418 19.02 -9.75 13.55
N GLN A 419 18.79 -9.56 12.27
CA GLN A 419 19.15 -8.32 11.58
C GLN A 419 18.33 -7.12 12.05
N SER A 420 17.10 -7.35 12.53
CA SER A 420 16.22 -6.34 13.09
C SER A 420 15.40 -6.92 14.23
N ALA A 421 15.16 -6.08 15.23
CA ALA A 421 14.24 -6.44 16.32
C ALA A 421 12.76 -6.48 15.90
N SER A 422 12.41 -5.96 14.70
CA SER A 422 11.06 -5.92 14.14
C SER A 422 10.88 -7.01 13.08
N GLY A 423 9.66 -7.45 12.86
CA GLY A 423 9.31 -8.48 11.90
C GLY A 423 8.29 -9.47 12.47
N PHE A 424 8.33 -10.70 11.99
CA PHE A 424 7.47 -11.78 12.46
C PHE A 424 8.29 -12.89 13.13
N GLY A 425 7.76 -13.42 14.25
CA GLY A 425 8.34 -14.58 14.93
C GLY A 425 7.30 -15.69 15.08
N LEU A 426 7.70 -16.95 14.85
CA LEU A 426 6.91 -18.14 15.07
C LEU A 426 7.43 -18.88 16.28
N VAL A 427 6.55 -19.24 17.21
CA VAL A 427 6.90 -20.02 18.39
C VAL A 427 6.01 -21.27 18.41
N GLU A 428 6.64 -22.44 18.34
CA GLU A 428 5.94 -23.73 18.37
C GLU A 428 6.35 -24.58 19.56
N GLY A 429 5.47 -25.46 20.00
CA GLY A 429 5.67 -26.40 21.07
C GLY A 429 4.45 -26.57 21.98
N ARG A 430 4.51 -27.55 22.89
CA ARG A 430 3.38 -27.82 23.79
C ARG A 430 3.12 -26.70 24.80
N ASN A 431 4.15 -25.91 25.13
CA ASN A 431 4.02 -24.75 26.02
C ASN A 431 4.82 -23.54 25.50
N PRO A 432 4.30 -22.83 24.50
CA PRO A 432 5.01 -21.69 23.89
C PRO A 432 4.91 -20.41 24.73
N ARG A 433 4.10 -20.38 25.82
CA ARG A 433 3.79 -19.18 26.59
C ARG A 433 5.04 -18.46 27.09
N ALA A 434 5.96 -19.16 27.77
CA ALA A 434 7.14 -18.56 28.38
C ALA A 434 8.09 -17.97 27.32
N ALA A 435 8.28 -18.65 26.19
CA ALA A 435 9.08 -18.15 25.09
C ALA A 435 8.46 -16.89 24.46
N ILE A 436 7.14 -16.88 24.26
CA ILE A 436 6.43 -15.71 23.72
C ILE A 436 6.57 -14.53 24.68
N GLU A 437 6.36 -14.71 25.99
CA GLU A 437 6.50 -13.65 26.99
C GLU A 437 7.91 -13.04 27.00
N GLN A 438 8.93 -13.88 26.95
CA GLN A 438 10.33 -13.45 26.87
C GLN A 438 10.59 -12.63 25.59
N LEU A 439 10.15 -13.12 24.44
CA LEU A 439 10.32 -12.44 23.17
C LEU A 439 9.53 -11.11 23.07
N VAL A 440 8.35 -11.03 23.66
CA VAL A 440 7.59 -9.77 23.76
C VAL A 440 8.37 -8.70 24.50
N SER A 441 9.08 -9.10 25.58
CA SER A 441 9.85 -8.16 26.41
C SER A 441 11.17 -7.71 25.78
N THR A 442 11.78 -8.54 24.91
CA THR A 442 13.11 -8.30 24.36
C THR A 442 13.13 -7.86 22.89
N THR A 443 12.03 -8.02 22.17
CA THR A 443 11.94 -7.70 20.74
C THR A 443 10.72 -6.82 20.42
N LYS A 444 10.64 -6.37 19.17
CA LYS A 444 9.44 -5.74 18.56
C LYS A 444 8.73 -6.69 17.58
N LEU A 445 9.08 -7.96 17.55
CA LEU A 445 8.47 -8.95 16.66
C LEU A 445 6.97 -9.09 16.92
N GLN A 446 6.19 -9.27 15.87
CA GLN A 446 4.84 -9.81 15.96
C GLN A 446 4.96 -11.32 16.07
N LEU A 447 4.49 -11.87 17.16
CA LEU A 447 4.69 -13.27 17.51
C LEU A 447 3.46 -14.11 17.19
N VAL A 448 3.70 -15.22 16.54
CA VAL A 448 2.68 -16.24 16.23
C VAL A 448 2.97 -17.47 17.09
N GLY A 449 2.10 -17.77 18.05
CA GLY A 449 2.15 -18.99 18.81
C GLY A 449 1.32 -20.08 18.10
N LEU A 450 1.88 -21.28 17.93
CA LEU A 450 1.16 -22.41 17.41
C LEU A 450 0.55 -23.23 18.54
N ALA A 451 -0.74 -23.58 18.41
CA ALA A 451 -1.47 -24.47 19.30
C ALA A 451 -1.91 -25.74 18.55
N ARG A 452 -1.81 -26.90 19.20
CA ARG A 452 -2.22 -28.18 18.62
C ARG A 452 -3.73 -28.41 18.62
N ASN A 453 -4.42 -27.85 19.61
CA ASN A 453 -5.84 -28.02 19.79
C ASN A 453 -6.52 -26.70 20.23
N GLU A 454 -7.85 -26.71 20.25
CA GLU A 454 -8.66 -25.54 20.58
C GLU A 454 -8.56 -25.14 22.06
N GLU A 455 -8.36 -26.07 22.95
CA GLU A 455 -8.22 -25.82 24.39
C GLU A 455 -6.94 -25.01 24.67
N GLN A 456 -5.82 -25.47 24.13
CA GLN A 456 -4.54 -24.76 24.22
C GLN A 456 -4.63 -23.39 23.56
N ALA A 457 -5.23 -23.30 22.38
CA ALA A 457 -5.40 -22.02 21.67
C ALA A 457 -6.23 -21.04 22.51
N ARG A 458 -7.31 -21.49 23.10
CA ARG A 458 -8.18 -20.68 23.96
C ARG A 458 -7.45 -20.16 25.18
N SER A 459 -6.76 -21.04 25.91
CA SER A 459 -5.97 -20.69 27.10
C SER A 459 -4.91 -19.62 26.79
N LEU A 460 -4.14 -19.80 25.72
CA LEU A 460 -3.13 -18.83 25.28
C LEU A 460 -3.75 -17.49 24.86
N ARG A 461 -4.87 -17.51 24.11
CA ARG A 461 -5.57 -16.29 23.69
C ARG A 461 -6.08 -15.49 24.90
N GLU A 462 -6.71 -16.17 25.87
CA GLU A 462 -7.20 -15.54 27.09
C GLU A 462 -6.06 -14.95 27.92
N HIS A 463 -4.95 -15.68 28.05
CA HIS A 463 -3.77 -15.20 28.75
C HIS A 463 -3.20 -13.91 28.12
N PHE A 464 -2.97 -13.89 26.81
CA PHE A 464 -2.39 -12.71 26.14
C PHE A 464 -3.41 -11.57 26.00
N ARG A 465 -4.72 -11.83 25.99
CA ARG A 465 -5.76 -10.79 26.07
C ARG A 465 -5.77 -10.10 27.42
N SER A 466 -5.69 -10.85 28.53
CA SER A 466 -5.64 -10.27 29.87
C SER A 466 -4.46 -9.30 30.05
N ARG A 467 -3.41 -9.46 29.25
CA ARG A 467 -2.22 -8.62 29.23
C ARG A 467 -2.24 -7.57 28.11
N GLN A 468 -3.33 -7.44 27.37
CA GLN A 468 -3.48 -6.51 26.24
C GLN A 468 -2.44 -6.73 25.11
N LEU A 469 -1.93 -7.93 24.96
CA LEU A 469 -0.92 -8.30 23.96
C LEU A 469 -1.52 -9.00 22.74
N TYR A 470 -2.63 -9.69 22.92
CA TYR A 470 -3.26 -10.45 21.85
C TYR A 470 -3.80 -9.52 20.76
N GLY A 471 -3.50 -9.85 19.51
CA GLY A 471 -3.88 -9.05 18.35
C GLY A 471 -2.94 -7.86 18.05
N LEU A 472 -2.17 -7.39 19.03
CA LEU A 472 -1.17 -6.32 18.85
C LEU A 472 0.23 -6.86 18.62
N ARG A 473 0.66 -7.76 19.49
CA ARG A 473 2.01 -8.34 19.51
C ARG A 473 2.00 -9.86 19.41
N VAL A 474 0.90 -10.51 19.77
CA VAL A 474 0.77 -11.96 19.83
C VAL A 474 -0.51 -12.39 19.13
N ILE A 475 -0.40 -13.38 18.27
CA ILE A 475 -1.50 -14.08 17.62
C ILE A 475 -1.33 -15.58 17.90
N ILE A 476 -2.42 -16.28 18.17
CA ILE A 476 -2.40 -17.73 18.37
C ILE A 476 -3.15 -18.40 17.22
N LYS A 477 -2.44 -19.22 16.49
CA LYS A 477 -2.98 -20.02 15.40
C LYS A 477 -3.08 -21.49 15.83
N ARG A 478 -4.20 -22.11 15.48
CA ARG A 478 -4.38 -23.55 15.67
C ARG A 478 -3.95 -24.28 14.41
N LEU A 479 -3.16 -25.34 14.56
CA LEU A 479 -2.85 -26.26 13.46
C LEU A 479 -4.10 -27.04 13.06
N GLU A 480 -4.38 -27.06 11.77
CA GLU A 480 -5.44 -27.88 11.17
C GLU A 480 -4.80 -29.03 10.39
N GLY A 481 -4.67 -30.20 11.05
CA GLY A 481 -3.93 -31.36 10.52
C GLY A 481 -2.41 -31.11 10.51
N ASP A 482 -1.71 -31.75 9.56
CA ASP A 482 -0.25 -31.72 9.44
C ASP A 482 0.26 -30.66 8.43
N ARG A 483 -0.64 -29.78 7.92
CA ARG A 483 -0.28 -28.76 6.95
C ARG A 483 -0.13 -27.39 7.60
N PHE A 484 0.98 -26.72 7.27
CA PHE A 484 1.18 -25.33 7.61
C PHE A 484 0.46 -24.41 6.63
N PRO A 485 -0.31 -23.45 7.16
CA PRO A 485 -0.93 -22.46 6.29
C PRO A 485 0.04 -21.36 5.81
N PHE A 486 1.25 -21.30 6.39
CA PHE A 486 2.15 -20.16 6.18
C PHE A 486 2.95 -20.28 4.87
N GLU A 487 3.14 -19.13 4.22
CA GLU A 487 4.08 -19.00 3.10
C GLU A 487 5.52 -19.22 3.55
N SER A 488 6.33 -19.75 2.63
CA SER A 488 7.78 -19.85 2.81
C SER A 488 8.42 -18.46 3.01
N ASN A 489 9.60 -18.39 3.59
CA ASN A 489 10.39 -17.16 3.76
C ASN A 489 9.60 -15.99 4.42
N LEU A 490 8.83 -16.26 5.48
CA LEU A 490 7.97 -15.27 6.13
C LEU A 490 8.52 -14.78 7.46
N PHE A 491 9.02 -15.71 8.31
CA PHE A 491 9.38 -15.40 9.69
C PHE A 491 10.85 -15.02 9.85
N ASN A 492 11.10 -13.93 10.57
CA ASN A 492 12.47 -13.52 10.93
C ASN A 492 13.06 -14.40 12.02
N LEU A 493 12.21 -14.93 12.90
CA LEU A 493 12.57 -15.86 13.98
C LEU A 493 11.60 -17.01 14.03
N VAL A 494 12.12 -18.23 14.07
CA VAL A 494 11.33 -19.44 14.36
C VAL A 494 11.93 -20.11 15.59
N VAL A 495 11.11 -20.38 16.59
CA VAL A 495 11.51 -20.98 17.87
C VAL A 495 10.82 -22.31 18.07
N GLN A 496 11.61 -23.36 18.18
CA GLN A 496 11.17 -24.65 18.73
C GLN A 496 11.35 -24.64 20.24
N CYS A 497 10.27 -24.73 20.98
CA CYS A 497 10.35 -24.75 22.44
C CYS A 497 11.06 -26.03 22.93
N PRO A 498 12.00 -25.94 23.87
CA PRO A 498 12.68 -27.10 24.43
C PRO A 498 11.71 -28.15 25.01
N GLU A 499 12.06 -29.43 24.86
CA GLU A 499 11.32 -30.60 25.40
C GLU A 499 9.85 -30.71 24.92
N SER A 500 9.40 -29.84 24.02
CA SER A 500 7.98 -29.77 23.69
C SER A 500 7.68 -29.51 22.21
N SER A 501 8.69 -29.48 21.36
CA SER A 501 8.52 -29.33 19.91
C SER A 501 7.71 -30.48 19.32
N PHE A 502 6.84 -30.17 18.37
CA PHE A 502 6.03 -31.15 17.64
C PHE A 502 6.24 -31.11 16.12
N LEU A 503 7.22 -30.31 15.67
CA LEU A 503 7.53 -30.12 14.26
C LEU A 503 8.99 -30.43 13.96
N ALA A 504 9.24 -30.98 12.79
CA ALA A 504 10.58 -31.28 12.31
C ALA A 504 11.26 -30.02 11.71
N GLU A 505 12.60 -30.02 11.66
CA GLU A 505 13.38 -28.92 11.12
C GLU A 505 13.08 -28.64 9.65
N ASP A 506 12.92 -29.66 8.85
CA ASP A 506 12.60 -29.60 7.42
C ASP A 506 11.23 -28.93 7.14
N GLN A 507 10.31 -28.98 8.09
CA GLN A 507 9.03 -28.28 8.04
C GLN A 507 9.16 -26.79 8.42
N LEU A 508 10.10 -26.44 9.29
CA LEU A 508 10.26 -25.08 9.82
C LEU A 508 11.24 -24.21 9.04
N LEU A 509 12.32 -24.80 8.55
CA LEU A 509 13.37 -24.04 7.82
C LEU A 509 12.83 -23.32 6.58
N PRO A 510 11.91 -23.86 5.79
CA PRO A 510 11.28 -23.14 4.69
C PRO A 510 10.53 -21.87 5.13
N LEU A 511 9.97 -21.85 6.34
CA LEU A 511 9.22 -20.72 6.88
C LEU A 511 10.11 -19.56 7.31
N VAL A 512 11.39 -19.83 7.65
CA VAL A 512 12.36 -18.80 8.00
C VAL A 512 12.70 -17.97 6.77
N CYS A 513 12.67 -16.64 6.88
CA CYS A 513 13.10 -15.76 5.80
C CYS A 513 14.62 -15.77 5.63
N GLU A 514 15.10 -15.33 4.50
CA GLU A 514 16.55 -15.14 4.27
C GLU A 514 17.10 -14.13 5.30
N GLY A 515 18.22 -14.45 5.91
CA GLY A 515 18.79 -13.70 7.04
C GLY A 515 18.05 -13.89 8.36
N GLY A 516 16.99 -14.70 8.39
CA GLY A 516 16.26 -15.07 9.60
C GLY A 516 16.91 -16.20 10.39
N VAL A 517 16.36 -16.49 11.55
CA VAL A 517 16.95 -17.38 12.55
C VAL A 517 15.98 -18.50 12.96
N LEU A 518 16.47 -19.72 12.96
CA LEU A 518 15.82 -20.89 13.56
C LEU A 518 16.55 -21.25 14.87
N MET A 519 15.83 -21.24 15.98
CA MET A 519 16.27 -21.79 17.26
C MET A 519 15.67 -23.17 17.47
N HIS A 520 16.51 -24.18 17.56
CA HIS A 520 16.10 -25.55 17.78
C HIS A 520 15.74 -25.83 19.24
N SER A 521 14.99 -26.90 19.47
CA SER A 521 14.57 -27.34 20.81
C SER A 521 15.74 -27.71 21.75
N ASP A 522 16.91 -28.05 21.22
CA ASP A 522 18.15 -28.31 21.96
C ASP A 522 18.99 -27.02 22.20
N GLY A 523 18.50 -25.86 21.77
CA GLY A 523 19.16 -24.56 21.89
C GLY A 523 20.20 -24.24 20.82
N ARG A 524 20.37 -25.11 19.81
CA ARG A 524 21.16 -24.79 18.61
C ARG A 524 20.48 -23.67 17.84
N ILE A 525 21.26 -22.80 17.19
CA ILE A 525 20.78 -21.65 16.45
C ILE A 525 21.35 -21.71 15.04
N ARG A 526 20.46 -21.67 14.04
CA ARG A 526 20.78 -21.66 12.62
C ARG A 526 20.26 -20.40 11.97
N SER A 527 21.13 -19.66 11.29
CA SER A 527 20.70 -18.54 10.44
C SER A 527 20.54 -19.05 8.99
N LYS A 528 19.45 -18.62 8.33
CA LYS A 528 19.23 -18.94 6.91
C LYS A 528 20.01 -17.94 6.06
N PRO A 529 20.94 -18.39 5.21
CA PRO A 529 21.72 -17.49 4.37
C PRO A 529 20.84 -16.78 3.35
N PHE A 530 21.33 -15.65 2.82
CA PHE A 530 20.77 -15.03 1.63
C PHE A 530 21.15 -15.86 0.41
N ARG A 531 20.28 -15.91 -0.61
CA ARG A 531 20.59 -16.51 -1.88
C ARG A 531 21.59 -15.63 -2.64
N GLU A 532 22.59 -16.24 -3.21
CA GLU A 532 23.60 -15.57 -4.02
C GLU A 532 23.14 -15.43 -5.48
N GLY A 533 23.73 -14.49 -6.21
CA GLY A 533 23.49 -14.30 -7.64
C GLY A 533 22.15 -13.66 -7.99
N LEU A 534 21.40 -13.15 -6.99
CA LEU A 534 20.17 -12.41 -7.24
C LEU A 534 20.47 -10.94 -7.58
N GLY A 535 19.61 -10.35 -8.39
CA GLY A 535 19.71 -8.93 -8.76
C GLY A 535 19.41 -7.97 -7.63
N SER A 536 19.80 -6.71 -7.81
CA SER A 536 19.56 -5.65 -6.85
C SER A 536 19.12 -4.35 -7.54
N TRP A 537 18.52 -3.44 -6.77
CA TRP A 537 18.16 -2.09 -7.22
C TRP A 537 18.74 -1.08 -6.23
N ARG A 538 20.01 -0.70 -6.43
CA ARG A 538 20.80 0.06 -5.45
C ARG A 538 20.84 1.56 -5.70
N HIS A 539 20.51 1.99 -6.90
CA HIS A 539 20.50 3.39 -7.36
C HIS A 539 19.19 3.72 -8.05
N GLN A 540 19.03 4.98 -8.47
CA GLN A 540 17.84 5.48 -9.15
C GLN A 540 17.42 4.61 -10.34
N TYR A 541 18.38 4.11 -11.13
CA TYR A 541 18.17 3.29 -12.32
C TYR A 541 18.89 1.93 -12.21
N ALA A 542 18.66 1.24 -11.11
CA ALA A 542 19.22 -0.03 -10.67
C ALA A 542 20.66 0.08 -10.15
N ASP A 543 21.59 0.57 -10.94
CA ASP A 543 23.01 0.70 -10.63
C ASP A 543 23.58 2.07 -11.07
N PRO A 544 24.85 2.40 -10.78
CA PRO A 544 25.49 3.65 -11.21
C PRO A 544 25.69 3.80 -12.71
N SER A 545 25.60 2.71 -13.47
CA SER A 545 25.66 2.70 -14.95
C SER A 545 24.34 3.15 -15.58
N ASN A 546 23.27 3.26 -14.79
CA ASN A 546 21.93 3.71 -15.16
C ASN A 546 21.20 2.81 -16.16
N LEU A 547 21.38 1.49 -16.12
CA LEU A 547 20.79 0.58 -17.12
C LEU A 547 19.29 0.31 -16.93
N ALA A 548 18.78 0.48 -15.71
CA ALA A 548 17.42 0.13 -15.27
C ALA A 548 17.11 -1.38 -15.37
N ASP A 549 18.16 -2.20 -15.43
CA ASP A 549 18.15 -3.66 -15.39
C ASP A 549 18.73 -4.12 -14.05
N SER A 550 17.98 -4.92 -13.29
CA SER A 550 18.47 -5.44 -12.01
C SER A 550 19.37 -6.67 -12.16
N GLY A 551 19.36 -7.31 -13.31
CA GLY A 551 20.05 -8.58 -13.52
C GLY A 551 19.48 -9.76 -12.72
N ASP A 552 18.28 -9.68 -12.15
CA ASP A 552 17.69 -10.73 -11.30
C ASP A 552 17.24 -11.94 -12.14
N PRO A 553 17.92 -13.12 -12.00
CA PRO A 553 17.61 -14.26 -12.83
C PRO A 553 16.30 -14.96 -12.49
N GLU A 554 15.87 -14.93 -11.21
CA GLU A 554 14.64 -15.58 -10.82
C GLU A 554 13.42 -14.80 -11.33
N VAL A 555 13.43 -13.48 -11.13
CA VAL A 555 12.36 -12.60 -11.61
C VAL A 555 12.36 -12.54 -13.14
N GLY A 556 13.54 -12.54 -13.77
CA GLY A 556 13.69 -12.52 -15.23
C GLY A 556 13.21 -13.79 -15.95
N ASN A 557 13.14 -14.90 -15.23
CA ASN A 557 12.67 -16.21 -15.75
C ASN A 557 11.28 -16.60 -15.22
N ALA A 558 10.60 -15.71 -14.51
CA ALA A 558 9.30 -16.01 -13.91
C ALA A 558 8.25 -16.36 -14.97
N ALA A 559 7.53 -17.45 -14.79
CA ALA A 559 6.36 -17.78 -15.59
C ALA A 559 5.10 -17.04 -15.13
N ALA A 560 5.01 -16.81 -13.83
CA ALA A 560 3.92 -16.05 -13.17
C ALA A 560 4.44 -15.37 -11.89
N PHE A 561 3.57 -14.60 -11.24
CA PHE A 561 3.88 -13.88 -10.01
C PHE A 561 2.82 -14.16 -8.93
N LYS A 562 3.26 -14.63 -7.79
CA LYS A 562 2.46 -14.94 -6.62
C LYS A 562 2.58 -13.85 -5.57
N LEU A 563 1.45 -13.36 -5.06
CA LEU A 563 1.46 -12.34 -4.01
C LEU A 563 2.09 -12.90 -2.72
N LYS A 564 3.13 -12.20 -2.24
CA LYS A 564 3.87 -12.53 -1.03
C LYS A 564 3.33 -11.79 0.18
N TRP A 565 3.22 -10.48 0.05
CA TRP A 565 2.65 -9.60 1.06
C TRP A 565 2.08 -8.33 0.45
N PHE A 566 1.17 -7.69 1.19
CA PHE A 566 0.68 -6.36 0.89
C PHE A 566 0.44 -5.55 2.16
N GLY A 567 0.43 -4.24 2.05
CA GLY A 567 0.31 -3.32 3.18
C GLY A 567 1.50 -2.37 3.25
N GLY A 568 2.12 -2.24 4.39
CA GLY A 568 3.36 -1.47 4.58
C GLY A 568 3.15 0.04 4.50
N VAL A 569 4.14 0.73 3.90
CA VAL A 569 4.09 2.19 3.77
C VAL A 569 2.90 2.61 2.93
N GLY A 570 2.00 3.40 3.51
CA GLY A 570 0.81 3.88 2.82
C GLY A 570 0.98 5.26 2.16
N PRO A 571 -0.04 5.73 1.43
CA PRO A 571 0.05 6.94 0.60
C PRO A 571 0.24 8.23 1.41
N SER A 572 -0.14 8.26 2.68
CA SER A 572 -0.02 9.45 3.54
C SER A 572 1.43 9.89 3.80
N ARG A 573 2.38 8.98 3.62
CA ARG A 573 3.82 9.25 3.81
C ARG A 573 4.57 9.52 2.51
N MET A 574 3.95 9.22 1.38
CA MET A 574 4.60 9.35 0.08
C MET A 574 4.46 10.79 -0.46
N PRO A 575 5.45 11.28 -1.22
CA PRO A 575 5.31 12.54 -1.92
C PRO A 575 4.16 12.48 -2.92
N ASP A 576 3.62 13.64 -3.28
CA ASP A 576 2.63 13.70 -4.35
C ASP A 576 3.21 13.03 -5.61
N ARG A 577 2.45 12.12 -6.21
CA ARG A 577 2.87 11.35 -7.39
C ARG A 577 3.39 12.19 -8.56
N HIS A 578 2.90 13.43 -8.68
CA HIS A 578 3.33 14.36 -9.74
C HIS A 578 4.77 14.83 -9.57
N PHE A 579 5.35 14.70 -8.36
CA PHE A 579 6.76 15.01 -8.13
C PHE A 579 7.72 13.95 -8.69
N ARG A 580 7.19 12.87 -9.31
CA ARG A 580 8.00 11.80 -9.89
C ARG A 580 9.04 11.30 -8.88
N GLY A 581 8.53 10.75 -7.78
CA GLY A 581 9.33 10.32 -6.65
C GLY A 581 10.51 9.45 -7.03
N PRO A 582 11.55 9.43 -6.21
CA PRO A 582 12.73 8.60 -6.42
C PRO A 582 12.37 7.11 -6.41
N ALA A 583 13.18 6.31 -7.06
CA ALA A 583 13.02 4.86 -7.06
C ALA A 583 13.16 4.30 -5.62
N PRO A 584 12.39 3.28 -5.24
CA PRO A 584 12.72 2.48 -4.08
C PRO A 584 14.03 1.74 -4.32
N LEU A 585 14.77 1.44 -3.25
CA LEU A 585 16.02 0.69 -3.35
C LEU A 585 15.88 -0.65 -2.62
N SER A 586 16.51 -1.71 -3.17
CA SER A 586 16.57 -3.01 -2.50
C SER A 586 17.85 -3.77 -2.84
N ALA A 587 18.52 -4.28 -1.81
CA ALA A 587 19.66 -5.20 -1.92
C ALA A 587 19.72 -6.05 -0.65
N GLY A 588 19.99 -7.34 -0.82
CA GLY A 588 20.09 -8.28 0.30
C GLY A 588 18.90 -8.17 1.26
N PRO A 589 19.17 -7.88 2.56
CA PRO A 589 18.14 -7.80 3.59
C PRO A 589 17.34 -6.49 3.61
N ALA A 590 17.73 -5.48 2.85
CA ALA A 590 17.17 -4.15 2.96
C ALA A 590 16.26 -3.77 1.79
N MET A 591 15.20 -3.07 2.11
CA MET A 591 14.40 -2.28 1.19
C MET A 591 14.25 -0.87 1.76
N ILE A 592 14.61 0.14 0.98
CA ILE A 592 14.53 1.55 1.39
C ILE A 592 13.49 2.27 0.55
N VAL A 593 12.50 2.82 1.22
CA VAL A 593 11.47 3.66 0.60
C VAL A 593 11.78 5.12 0.90
N GLN A 594 11.92 5.90 -0.15
CA GLN A 594 12.17 7.33 -0.07
C GLN A 594 10.83 8.08 -0.02
N ALA A 595 10.41 8.43 1.19
CA ALA A 595 9.14 9.12 1.44
C ALA A 595 9.31 10.64 1.56
N ASP A 596 8.24 11.39 1.87
CA ASP A 596 8.27 12.85 1.95
C ASP A 596 9.05 13.35 3.17
N GLY A 597 10.32 13.64 2.99
CA GLY A 597 11.26 14.10 4.03
C GLY A 597 11.70 13.01 5.00
N VAL A 598 11.50 11.74 4.66
CA VAL A 598 11.77 10.60 5.53
C VAL A 598 12.31 9.43 4.70
N LEU A 599 13.31 8.72 5.22
CA LEU A 599 13.69 7.40 4.73
C LEU A 599 13.03 6.32 5.59
N ILE A 600 12.52 5.28 4.95
CA ILE A 600 11.82 4.19 5.62
C ILE A 600 12.48 2.87 5.25
N GLY A 601 13.01 2.16 6.25
CA GLY A 601 13.51 0.81 6.09
C GLY A 601 12.39 -0.21 6.24
N VAL A 602 12.26 -1.08 5.25
CA VAL A 602 11.22 -2.12 5.17
C VAL A 602 11.88 -3.48 5.01
N ASP A 603 11.30 -4.49 5.63
CA ASP A 603 11.70 -5.88 5.41
C ASP A 603 11.12 -6.37 4.07
N PRO A 604 11.94 -6.70 3.06
CA PRO A 604 11.44 -7.15 1.76
C PRO A 604 10.73 -8.51 1.83
N ALA A 605 11.00 -9.34 2.84
CA ALA A 605 10.42 -10.66 2.97
C ALA A 605 8.95 -10.64 3.43
N ASN A 606 8.56 -9.66 4.26
CA ASN A 606 7.22 -9.63 4.86
C ASN A 606 6.59 -8.23 4.95
N GLY A 607 7.23 -7.20 4.40
CA GLY A 607 6.71 -5.83 4.35
C GLY A 607 6.69 -5.10 5.69
N THR A 608 7.35 -5.63 6.73
CA THR A 608 7.42 -4.96 8.03
C THR A 608 8.26 -3.70 7.95
N GLU A 609 7.71 -2.59 8.40
CA GLU A 609 8.47 -1.37 8.61
C GLU A 609 9.41 -1.56 9.80
N ARG A 610 10.73 -1.46 9.54
CA ARG A 610 11.77 -1.64 10.56
C ARG A 610 12.08 -0.35 11.28
N TRP A 611 12.19 0.75 10.53
CA TRP A 611 12.57 2.07 11.05
C TRP A 611 12.13 3.19 10.11
N GLN A 612 12.13 4.40 10.67
CA GLN A 612 12.02 5.66 9.94
C GLN A 612 13.14 6.58 10.39
N TYR A 613 13.74 7.26 9.43
CA TYR A 613 14.76 8.29 9.70
C TYR A 613 14.27 9.62 9.12
N GLN A 614 13.98 10.59 9.99
CA GLN A 614 13.60 11.93 9.58
C GLN A 614 14.84 12.64 9.01
N LEU A 615 14.76 13.03 7.75
CA LEU A 615 15.84 13.79 7.12
C LEU A 615 15.95 15.18 7.76
N PRO A 616 17.18 15.74 7.88
CA PRO A 616 17.42 17.02 8.56
C PRO A 616 16.61 18.19 8.01
N GLU A 617 16.38 18.15 6.70
CA GLU A 617 15.51 19.10 6.00
C GLU A 617 14.59 18.32 5.07
N LYS A 618 13.50 18.94 4.65
CA LYS A 618 12.61 18.39 3.61
C LYS A 618 13.28 18.35 2.22
N SER A 619 14.54 18.07 2.20
CA SER A 619 15.49 18.25 1.10
C SER A 619 15.31 17.27 -0.05
N MET A 620 14.80 16.08 0.24
CA MET A 620 14.61 15.02 -0.75
C MET A 620 13.48 15.27 -1.74
N ARG A 621 12.72 16.35 -1.58
CA ARG A 621 11.64 16.72 -2.51
C ARG A 621 12.11 17.16 -3.89
N TYR A 622 13.41 17.25 -4.09
CA TYR A 622 14.00 17.77 -5.34
C TYR A 622 14.45 16.71 -6.30
N VAL A 623 14.38 15.46 -5.88
CA VAL A 623 14.75 14.35 -6.75
C VAL A 623 13.67 14.23 -7.82
N THR A 624 13.90 14.91 -8.91
CA THR A 624 13.21 14.56 -10.14
C THR A 624 14.01 13.44 -10.79
N PRO A 625 13.36 12.51 -11.50
CA PRO A 625 14.04 11.40 -12.16
C PRO A 625 15.01 11.83 -13.26
N TYR A 626 15.02 13.10 -13.62
CA TYR A 626 15.99 13.70 -14.55
C TYR A 626 17.30 14.12 -13.89
N ASP A 627 17.34 14.12 -12.56
CA ASP A 627 18.44 14.71 -11.79
C ASP A 627 19.42 13.64 -11.25
N GLY A 628 19.23 12.35 -11.60
CA GLY A 628 20.05 11.27 -11.07
C GLY A 628 19.70 10.86 -9.64
N GLY A 629 20.57 10.08 -9.00
CA GLY A 629 20.36 9.54 -7.66
C GLY A 629 20.96 10.40 -6.56
N TYR A 630 20.24 10.51 -5.44
CA TYR A 630 20.72 11.15 -4.20
C TYR A 630 20.76 10.18 -3.01
N VAL A 631 20.26 8.99 -3.20
CA VAL A 631 20.32 7.89 -2.21
C VAL A 631 20.80 6.65 -2.92
N CYS A 632 21.72 5.95 -2.30
CA CYS A 632 22.18 4.66 -2.76
C CYS A 632 22.34 3.68 -1.60
N LEU A 633 22.20 2.40 -1.92
CA LEU A 633 22.29 1.28 -1.01
C LEU A 633 23.55 0.47 -1.35
N THR A 634 24.27 0.00 -0.34
CA THR A 634 25.42 -0.87 -0.55
C THR A 634 25.00 -2.22 -1.14
N GLU A 635 25.91 -2.91 -1.80
CA GLU A 635 25.67 -4.18 -2.45
C GLU A 635 25.16 -5.27 -1.51
N ASN A 636 25.68 -5.32 -0.29
CA ASN A 636 25.22 -6.23 0.75
C ASN A 636 23.94 -5.78 1.45
N GLY A 637 23.40 -4.59 1.13
CA GLY A 637 22.20 -4.04 1.75
C GLY A 637 22.33 -3.63 3.22
N GLU A 638 23.56 -3.48 3.75
CA GLU A 638 23.77 -3.16 5.16
C GLU A 638 23.80 -1.66 5.44
N GLN A 639 24.16 -0.84 4.44
CA GLN A 639 24.32 0.60 4.61
C GLN A 639 23.59 1.36 3.52
N VAL A 640 23.09 2.55 3.86
CA VAL A 640 22.46 3.49 2.93
C VAL A 640 23.09 4.86 3.06
N TYR A 641 23.48 5.41 1.91
CA TYR A 641 23.98 6.79 1.78
C TYR A 641 22.89 7.69 1.29
N ALA A 642 22.78 8.89 1.82
CA ALA A 642 21.82 9.90 1.37
C ALA A 642 22.45 11.30 1.33
N ALA A 643 22.47 11.91 0.16
CA ALA A 643 22.87 13.30 -0.02
C ALA A 643 21.67 14.21 0.32
N CYS A 644 21.83 15.00 1.39
CA CYS A 644 20.80 15.90 1.91
C CYS A 644 21.39 17.29 1.97
N ASN A 645 21.08 18.17 1.05
CA ASN A 645 21.56 19.54 1.02
C ASN A 645 22.96 19.78 1.63
N GLU A 646 23.05 19.98 2.94
CA GLU A 646 24.25 20.32 3.67
C GLU A 646 25.08 19.13 4.14
N ARG A 647 24.58 17.91 3.99
CA ARG A 647 25.23 16.69 4.50
C ARG A 647 25.03 15.50 3.60
N VAL A 648 26.01 14.63 3.53
CA VAL A 648 25.83 13.24 3.13
C VAL A 648 25.73 12.41 4.41
N LEU A 649 24.68 11.62 4.52
CA LEU A 649 24.41 10.74 5.66
C LEU A 649 24.79 9.31 5.30
N LEU A 650 25.41 8.60 6.23
CA LEU A 650 25.60 7.16 6.21
C LEU A 650 24.78 6.55 7.32
N LEU A 651 23.83 5.70 6.98
CA LEU A 651 22.94 5.02 7.93
C LEU A 651 23.13 3.50 7.84
N ASP A 652 22.96 2.83 8.97
CA ASP A 652 22.70 1.39 9.02
C ASP A 652 21.33 1.13 8.36
N ALA A 653 21.33 0.40 7.24
CA ALA A 653 20.11 0.18 6.46
C ALA A 653 19.10 -0.74 7.14
N LEU A 654 19.51 -1.52 8.13
CA LEU A 654 18.65 -2.46 8.84
C LEU A 654 18.05 -1.86 10.12
N LYS A 655 18.76 -0.92 10.76
CA LYS A 655 18.39 -0.30 12.04
C LYS A 655 17.99 1.16 11.93
N GLY A 656 18.27 1.82 10.79
CA GLY A 656 18.06 3.26 10.60
C GLY A 656 18.91 4.16 11.47
N LYS A 657 20.02 3.64 12.02
CA LYS A 657 20.92 4.39 12.89
C LYS A 657 21.91 5.20 12.04
N LEU A 658 22.07 6.48 12.35
CA LEU A 658 23.12 7.28 11.75
C LEU A 658 24.49 6.77 12.23
N LEU A 659 25.34 6.37 11.28
CA LEU A 659 26.69 5.91 11.50
C LEU A 659 27.69 7.04 11.35
N LYS A 660 27.55 7.83 10.27
CA LYS A 660 28.46 8.93 9.95
C LYS A 660 27.75 10.00 9.14
N SER A 661 28.26 11.21 9.13
CA SER A 661 27.81 12.27 8.23
C SER A 661 28.99 13.09 7.73
N LEU A 662 28.93 13.47 6.45
CA LEU A 662 29.87 14.37 5.81
C LEU A 662 29.21 15.73 5.60
N PRO A 663 29.58 16.79 6.33
CA PRO A 663 29.07 18.14 6.11
C PRO A 663 29.64 18.75 4.82
N VAL A 664 29.02 19.80 4.30
CA VAL A 664 29.62 20.66 3.29
C VAL A 664 30.58 21.63 3.97
N ASP A 665 31.82 21.68 3.51
CA ASP A 665 32.88 22.46 4.13
C ASP A 665 32.82 23.97 3.91
N VAL A 666 32.15 24.46 2.86
CA VAL A 666 32.26 25.89 2.46
C VAL A 666 30.96 26.43 1.90
N GLY A 667 30.45 27.50 2.51
CA GLY A 667 29.51 28.45 1.92
C GLY A 667 28.10 27.90 1.66
N GLU A 668 27.38 28.46 0.69
CA GLU A 668 26.01 28.09 0.29
C GLU A 668 25.93 26.84 -0.60
N ARG A 669 27.00 26.03 -0.67
CA ARG A 669 27.05 24.82 -1.50
C ARG A 669 26.18 23.72 -0.91
N ARG A 670 25.65 22.86 -1.77
CA ARG A 670 24.82 21.69 -1.43
C ARG A 670 25.38 20.45 -2.07
N TRP A 671 25.16 19.30 -1.42
CA TRP A 671 25.42 18.02 -2.02
C TRP A 671 24.40 17.72 -3.13
N GLY A 672 24.90 17.17 -4.22
CA GLY A 672 24.12 16.81 -5.38
C GLY A 672 24.10 15.31 -5.64
N TYR A 673 24.49 14.89 -6.86
CA TYR A 673 24.55 13.49 -7.26
C TYR A 673 25.40 12.64 -6.33
N LEU A 674 25.00 11.38 -6.13
CA LEU A 674 25.68 10.39 -5.32
C LEU A 674 25.62 9.03 -6.00
N ALA A 675 26.78 8.37 -6.15
CA ALA A 675 26.90 6.98 -6.55
C ALA A 675 27.87 6.22 -5.66
N GLN A 676 27.64 4.93 -5.43
CA GLN A 676 28.41 4.08 -4.54
C GLN A 676 28.93 2.83 -5.26
N GLY A 677 30.24 2.63 -5.22
CA GLY A 677 30.96 1.40 -5.57
C GLY A 677 31.23 0.52 -4.37
N LYS A 678 32.19 -0.41 -4.49
CA LYS A 678 32.57 -1.27 -3.36
C LYS A 678 33.32 -0.50 -2.27
N GLU A 679 34.26 0.31 -2.68
CA GLU A 679 35.18 1.05 -1.78
C GLU A 679 35.08 2.56 -1.93
N GLU A 680 34.40 3.05 -2.97
CA GLU A 680 34.33 4.47 -3.33
C GLU A 680 32.91 5.01 -3.35
N LEU A 681 32.86 6.34 -3.15
CA LEU A 681 31.69 7.17 -3.42
C LEU A 681 32.07 8.24 -4.44
N VAL A 682 31.25 8.38 -5.48
CA VAL A 682 31.28 9.54 -6.39
C VAL A 682 30.23 10.53 -5.91
N LEU A 683 30.64 11.75 -5.59
CA LEU A 683 29.79 12.81 -5.06
C LEU A 683 29.92 14.06 -5.92
N THR A 684 28.88 14.88 -5.93
CA THR A 684 28.97 16.20 -6.54
C THR A 684 28.51 17.29 -5.60
N ARG A 685 29.07 18.51 -5.75
CA ARG A 685 28.58 19.72 -5.10
C ARG A 685 27.88 20.60 -6.12
N MET A 686 26.67 21.02 -5.80
CA MET A 686 25.83 21.84 -6.67
C MET A 686 26.47 23.20 -6.94
N LYS A 687 26.04 23.84 -8.00
CA LYS A 687 26.38 25.20 -8.31
C LYS A 687 26.12 26.12 -7.12
N PRO A 688 27.06 26.98 -6.69
CA PRO A 688 26.84 27.98 -5.66
C PRO A 688 25.66 28.91 -6.00
N SER A 689 25.10 29.56 -5.00
CA SER A 689 23.96 30.48 -5.14
C SER A 689 22.65 29.90 -5.68
N ALA A 690 22.51 28.58 -5.63
CA ALA A 690 21.22 27.94 -5.95
C ALA A 690 20.13 28.44 -5.00
N PRO A 691 19.01 29.00 -5.50
CA PRO A 691 17.94 29.43 -4.62
C PRO A 691 17.39 28.23 -3.83
N ARG A 692 17.13 28.43 -2.54
CA ARG A 692 16.41 27.43 -1.73
C ARG A 692 15.06 27.22 -2.39
N ILE A 693 14.80 26.00 -2.82
CA ILE A 693 13.50 25.69 -3.39
C ILE A 693 12.46 25.75 -2.27
N ALA A 694 11.35 26.42 -2.56
CA ALA A 694 10.26 26.59 -1.59
C ALA A 694 9.74 25.23 -1.09
N THR A 695 9.57 25.15 0.21
CA THR A 695 9.13 23.92 0.89
C THR A 695 7.61 23.72 0.87
N ASP A 696 6.85 24.69 0.35
CA ASP A 696 5.41 24.56 0.27
C ASP A 696 4.94 23.77 -0.97
N ARG A 697 3.86 22.98 -0.80
CA ARG A 697 3.34 22.12 -1.86
C ARG A 697 2.90 22.87 -3.13
N LYS A 698 2.48 24.12 -3.00
CA LYS A 698 1.96 24.91 -4.13
C LYS A 698 3.11 25.41 -5.02
N THR A 699 4.17 25.89 -4.43
CA THR A 699 5.36 26.34 -5.15
C THR A 699 6.14 25.17 -5.74
N GLN A 700 6.21 24.04 -5.04
CA GLN A 700 6.80 22.79 -5.56
C GLN A 700 6.05 22.28 -6.80
N ARG A 701 4.72 22.33 -6.79
CA ARG A 701 3.89 21.95 -7.93
C ARG A 701 4.25 22.77 -9.18
N THR A 702 4.51 24.05 -9.00
CA THR A 702 4.89 24.95 -10.10
C THR A 702 6.24 24.57 -10.71
N PHE A 703 7.19 24.07 -9.93
CA PHE A 703 8.50 23.66 -10.44
C PHE A 703 8.51 22.27 -11.10
N VAL A 704 7.65 21.35 -10.68
CA VAL A 704 7.66 19.96 -11.14
C VAL A 704 6.60 19.67 -12.19
N ASP A 705 5.45 20.34 -12.11
CA ASP A 705 4.31 20.17 -13.04
C ASP A 705 4.34 21.09 -14.25
N GLN A 706 5.41 21.86 -14.41
CA GLN A 706 5.54 22.62 -15.65
C GLN A 706 5.55 21.64 -16.82
N ASP A 707 4.61 21.87 -17.65
CA ASP A 707 4.14 21.17 -18.82
C ASP A 707 5.11 20.12 -19.37
N TYR A 708 4.67 18.89 -19.51
CA TYR A 708 5.42 17.78 -20.15
C TYR A 708 5.90 18.13 -21.59
N ARG A 709 5.53 19.27 -22.11
CA ARG A 709 5.77 19.78 -23.45
C ARG A 709 6.88 20.82 -23.53
N SER A 710 7.37 21.29 -22.40
CA SER A 710 8.39 22.35 -22.37
C SER A 710 9.75 21.83 -21.94
N GLU A 711 10.79 22.58 -22.30
CA GLU A 711 12.15 22.39 -21.78
C GLU A 711 12.13 22.30 -20.26
N ARG A 712 12.77 21.27 -19.73
CA ARG A 712 12.91 21.10 -18.30
C ARG A 712 14.31 21.47 -17.88
N PRO A 713 14.44 22.40 -16.94
CA PRO A 713 15.76 22.71 -16.42
C PRO A 713 16.29 21.51 -15.64
N LEU A 714 17.55 21.16 -15.89
CA LEU A 714 18.27 20.08 -15.19
C LEU A 714 19.02 20.65 -14.01
N VAL A 715 19.08 19.90 -12.92
CA VAL A 715 19.92 20.23 -11.77
C VAL A 715 21.38 20.01 -12.14
N CYS A 716 22.21 20.98 -11.79
CA CYS A 716 23.61 20.99 -12.16
C CYS A 716 24.55 21.17 -10.95
N SER A 717 25.67 20.50 -11.01
CA SER A 717 26.78 20.64 -10.05
C SER A 717 27.94 21.40 -10.68
N ARG A 718 28.84 21.89 -9.83
CA ARG A 718 30.06 22.61 -10.24
C ARG A 718 31.34 21.83 -9.90
N GLU A 719 31.24 20.90 -8.97
CA GLU A 719 32.35 20.07 -8.52
C GLU A 719 31.98 18.61 -8.52
N ILE A 720 32.97 17.77 -8.75
CA ILE A 720 32.94 16.33 -8.58
C ILE A 720 34.08 15.89 -7.67
N LEU A 721 33.81 14.92 -6.83
CA LEU A 721 34.81 14.37 -5.92
C LEU A 721 34.59 12.88 -5.71
N VAL A 722 35.65 12.16 -5.44
CA VAL A 722 35.63 10.77 -5.03
C VAL A 722 36.20 10.64 -3.62
N THR A 723 35.48 9.89 -2.79
CA THR A 723 35.86 9.58 -1.43
C THR A 723 35.84 8.06 -1.23
N GLY A 724 36.50 7.60 -0.19
CA GLY A 724 36.26 6.26 0.35
C GLY A 724 34.83 6.18 0.93
N THR A 725 34.38 4.96 1.18
CA THR A 725 33.08 4.69 1.85
C THR A 725 33.02 5.25 3.28
N ASP A 726 34.19 5.55 3.86
CA ASP A 726 34.33 6.21 5.15
C ASP A 726 34.34 7.74 5.08
N PHE A 727 34.13 8.31 3.89
CA PHE A 727 34.25 9.73 3.56
C PHE A 727 35.68 10.29 3.57
N GLY A 728 36.71 9.45 3.58
CA GLY A 728 38.08 9.88 3.33
C GLY A 728 38.24 10.39 1.90
N SER A 729 38.68 11.63 1.72
CA SER A 729 38.86 12.22 0.39
C SER A 729 39.96 11.50 -0.40
N LYS A 730 39.64 11.04 -1.61
CA LYS A 730 40.64 10.54 -2.56
C LYS A 730 41.09 11.69 -3.48
N TRP A 731 40.16 12.30 -4.15
CA TRP A 731 40.39 13.48 -4.99
C TRP A 731 39.13 14.33 -5.12
N GLN A 732 39.30 15.60 -5.50
CA GLN A 732 38.22 16.52 -5.86
C GLN A 732 38.64 17.39 -7.03
N ARG A 733 37.67 17.77 -7.84
CA ARG A 733 37.90 18.57 -9.04
C ARG A 733 36.77 19.57 -9.23
N GLU A 734 37.10 20.85 -9.39
CA GLU A 734 36.17 21.82 -9.92
C GLU A 734 36.03 21.61 -11.44
N SER A 735 34.82 21.50 -11.92
CA SER A 735 34.52 21.31 -13.33
C SER A 735 34.77 22.62 -14.11
N LEU A 736 35.24 22.50 -15.33
CA LEU A 736 35.36 23.68 -16.23
C LEU A 736 33.99 24.26 -16.59
N GLY A 737 32.95 23.45 -16.54
CA GLY A 737 31.58 23.80 -16.82
C GLY A 737 30.60 23.39 -15.74
N LEU A 738 29.31 23.30 -16.06
CA LEU A 738 28.27 22.74 -15.20
C LEU A 738 28.00 21.28 -15.57
N ILE A 739 27.81 20.46 -14.58
CA ILE A 739 27.57 19.01 -14.71
C ILE A 739 26.09 18.75 -14.44
N PRO A 740 25.23 18.52 -15.44
CA PRO A 740 23.86 18.10 -15.25
C PRO A 740 23.81 16.65 -14.70
N HIS A 741 23.07 16.43 -13.63
CA HIS A 741 23.05 15.13 -12.91
C HIS A 741 22.57 13.97 -13.80
N GLY A 742 21.62 14.20 -14.71
CA GLY A 742 21.19 13.19 -15.67
C GLY A 742 22.24 12.81 -16.72
N GLY A 743 23.30 13.61 -16.84
CA GLY A 743 24.45 13.36 -17.73
C GLY A 743 25.60 12.62 -17.06
N ILE A 744 25.44 12.13 -15.82
CA ILE A 744 26.47 11.40 -15.07
C ILE A 744 26.17 9.89 -15.11
N SER A 745 27.20 9.09 -15.37
CA SER A 745 27.19 7.64 -15.21
C SER A 745 28.55 7.16 -14.74
N VAL A 746 28.59 6.12 -13.93
CA VAL A 746 29.80 5.64 -13.29
C VAL A 746 29.94 4.13 -13.50
N ASP A 747 31.11 3.72 -13.90
CA ASP A 747 31.53 2.32 -13.95
C ASP A 747 32.65 2.11 -12.94
N PHE A 748 32.31 1.50 -11.81
CA PHE A 748 33.26 1.22 -10.75
C PHE A 748 34.17 0.01 -11.02
N GLU A 749 33.76 -0.87 -11.95
CA GLU A 749 34.57 -2.04 -12.32
C GLU A 749 35.70 -1.65 -13.28
N GLU A 750 35.36 -0.81 -14.25
CA GLU A 750 36.32 -0.30 -15.24
C GLU A 750 37.01 1.00 -14.79
N GLY A 751 36.68 1.51 -13.59
CA GLY A 751 37.33 2.67 -13.01
C GLY A 751 37.06 3.99 -13.76
N ARG A 752 35.83 4.22 -14.24
CA ARG A 752 35.51 5.40 -15.07
C ARG A 752 34.30 6.19 -14.57
N VAL A 753 34.41 7.51 -14.69
CA VAL A 753 33.28 8.43 -14.56
C VAL A 753 33.06 9.14 -15.88
N VAL A 754 31.88 9.02 -16.44
CA VAL A 754 31.46 9.73 -17.64
C VAL A 754 30.46 10.80 -17.27
N LEU A 755 30.70 12.01 -17.72
CA LEU A 755 29.83 13.15 -17.43
C LEU A 755 29.71 14.11 -18.64
N VAL A 756 28.56 14.77 -18.73
CA VAL A 756 28.39 15.92 -19.63
C VAL A 756 28.79 17.18 -18.88
N GLU A 757 29.58 18.03 -19.49
CA GLU A 757 30.04 19.29 -18.94
C GLU A 757 29.68 20.46 -19.88
N ALA A 758 28.87 21.38 -19.38
CA ALA A 758 28.41 22.56 -20.13
C ALA A 758 29.28 23.79 -19.79
N ARG A 759 30.06 24.30 -20.75
CA ARG A 759 31.07 25.36 -20.55
C ARG A 759 30.64 26.74 -21.04
N SER A 760 29.38 26.89 -21.52
CA SER A 760 28.91 28.17 -22.01
C SER A 760 28.84 29.22 -20.89
N GLN A 761 29.18 30.48 -21.19
CA GLN A 761 29.11 31.58 -20.24
C GLN A 761 27.67 31.77 -19.72
N SER A 762 26.69 31.60 -20.59
CA SER A 762 25.25 31.65 -20.25
C SER A 762 24.84 30.65 -19.17
N CYS A 763 25.42 29.44 -19.16
CA CYS A 763 25.22 28.46 -18.12
C CYS A 763 25.92 28.81 -16.80
N LEU A 764 27.17 29.26 -16.89
CA LEU A 764 27.98 29.59 -15.72
C LEU A 764 27.40 30.77 -14.93
N GLU A 765 26.87 31.77 -15.62
CA GLU A 765 26.24 32.97 -15.04
C GLU A 765 24.76 32.80 -14.70
N HIS A 766 24.15 31.68 -15.06
CA HIS A 766 22.73 31.45 -14.78
C HIS A 766 22.43 31.56 -13.28
N SER A 767 21.32 32.24 -12.94
CA SER A 767 21.00 32.61 -11.55
C SER A 767 20.58 31.43 -10.66
N THR A 768 20.31 30.22 -11.23
CA THR A 768 19.88 29.05 -10.51
C THR A 768 20.74 27.82 -10.80
N ASP A 769 20.60 26.75 -9.99
CA ASP A 769 21.18 25.43 -10.23
C ASP A 769 20.41 24.58 -11.23
N ARG A 770 19.28 25.08 -11.73
CA ARG A 770 18.41 24.42 -12.70
C ARG A 770 18.55 25.14 -14.05
N ILE A 771 19.21 24.48 -14.96
CA ILE A 771 19.60 25.04 -16.24
C ILE A 771 18.79 24.41 -17.38
N PRO A 772 18.16 25.19 -18.27
CA PRO A 772 17.53 24.66 -19.47
C PRO A 772 18.51 23.81 -20.30
N LEU A 773 18.10 22.68 -20.82
CA LEU A 773 18.99 21.79 -21.57
C LEU A 773 19.52 22.46 -22.82
N ALA A 774 18.74 23.34 -23.46
CA ALA A 774 19.20 24.12 -24.62
C ALA A 774 20.44 24.95 -24.31
N LEU A 775 20.49 25.64 -23.17
CA LEU A 775 21.66 26.40 -22.72
C LEU A 775 22.85 25.46 -22.40
N LEU A 776 22.59 24.32 -21.78
CA LEU A 776 23.61 23.31 -21.47
C LEU A 776 24.28 22.79 -22.76
N MET A 777 23.53 22.68 -23.85
CA MET A 777 24.03 22.16 -25.12
C MET A 777 24.74 23.19 -25.99
N GLU A 778 24.74 24.49 -25.64
CA GLU A 778 25.44 25.55 -26.42
C GLU A 778 26.94 25.27 -26.53
N ASP A 779 27.57 24.84 -25.42
CA ASP A 779 28.98 24.50 -25.40
C ASP A 779 29.22 23.28 -24.46
N ALA A 780 28.68 22.14 -24.87
CA ALA A 780 28.76 20.93 -24.11
C ALA A 780 29.94 20.05 -24.51
N PHE A 781 30.50 19.36 -23.53
CA PHE A 781 31.55 18.35 -23.71
C PHE A 781 31.11 17.05 -23.00
N LEU A 782 31.47 15.93 -23.58
CA LEU A 782 31.47 14.67 -22.92
C LEU A 782 32.88 14.40 -22.39
N VAL A 783 33.01 14.18 -21.12
CA VAL A 783 34.28 14.01 -20.42
C VAL A 783 34.28 12.63 -19.73
N CYS A 784 35.36 11.91 -19.92
CA CYS A 784 35.64 10.68 -19.22
C CYS A 784 36.81 10.91 -18.25
N LEU A 785 36.56 10.61 -16.98
CA LEU A 785 37.57 10.74 -15.93
C LEU A 785 37.96 9.35 -15.45
N ASP A 786 39.22 9.23 -15.10
CA ASP A 786 39.72 8.13 -14.29
C ASP A 786 39.16 8.21 -12.86
N LEU A 787 38.57 7.12 -12.36
CA LEU A 787 37.93 7.09 -11.06
C LEU A 787 38.93 7.21 -9.90
N ASP A 788 40.14 6.70 -10.05
CA ASP A 788 41.12 6.63 -8.98
C ASP A 788 41.79 7.97 -8.69
N ASN A 789 42.04 8.77 -9.72
CA ASN A 789 42.85 10.00 -9.60
C ASN A 789 42.14 11.27 -10.12
N GLY A 790 41.01 11.15 -10.82
CA GLY A 790 40.25 12.27 -11.40
C GLY A 790 40.86 12.89 -12.63
N GLU A 791 41.89 12.28 -13.24
CA GLU A 791 42.48 12.74 -14.49
C GLU A 791 41.52 12.53 -15.66
N THR A 792 41.60 13.44 -16.62
CA THR A 792 40.80 13.34 -17.85
C THR A 792 41.41 12.29 -18.77
N LEU A 793 40.77 11.16 -18.96
CA LEU A 793 41.17 10.11 -19.89
C LEU A 793 40.97 10.60 -21.33
N TRP A 794 39.85 11.23 -21.60
CA TRP A 794 39.54 11.92 -22.85
C TRP A 794 38.37 12.88 -22.66
N GLU A 795 38.27 13.85 -23.56
CA GLU A 795 37.11 14.77 -23.69
C GLU A 795 36.74 14.95 -25.15
N LYS A 796 35.45 15.17 -25.42
CA LYS A 796 34.90 15.42 -26.75
C LYS A 796 33.86 16.49 -26.72
N LYS A 797 33.91 17.43 -27.65
CA LYS A 797 32.85 18.41 -27.84
C LYS A 797 31.57 17.72 -28.30
N LEU A 798 30.49 17.95 -27.57
CA LEU A 798 29.19 17.38 -27.81
C LEU A 798 28.29 18.34 -28.54
N VAL A 799 28.24 18.26 -29.85
CA VAL A 799 27.33 19.06 -30.67
C VAL A 799 26.02 18.29 -30.85
N TRP A 800 24.96 18.74 -30.19
CA TRP A 800 23.68 18.04 -30.20
C TRP A 800 22.49 19.01 -30.20
N PRO A 801 22.18 19.69 -31.30
CA PRO A 801 21.13 20.72 -31.39
C PRO A 801 19.72 20.18 -31.18
N GLU A 802 19.50 18.86 -31.37
CA GLU A 802 18.22 18.19 -31.13
C GLU A 802 17.99 17.80 -29.67
N ALA A 803 19.00 17.91 -28.81
CA ALA A 803 18.86 17.65 -27.38
C ALA A 803 18.16 18.81 -26.67
N LYS A 804 16.84 18.74 -26.46
CA LYS A 804 16.04 19.85 -25.91
C LYS A 804 15.31 19.59 -24.60
N ASN A 805 14.82 18.36 -24.38
CA ASN A 805 13.90 18.15 -23.26
C ASN A 805 14.50 17.34 -22.11
N VAL A 806 15.29 16.30 -22.38
CA VAL A 806 15.88 15.40 -21.39
C VAL A 806 17.30 15.03 -21.79
N LEU A 807 18.10 14.67 -20.81
CA LEU A 807 19.44 14.11 -21.00
C LEU A 807 19.62 12.94 -20.05
N TYR A 808 19.95 11.79 -20.61
CA TYR A 808 20.32 10.58 -19.86
C TYR A 808 21.64 10.05 -20.37
N SER A 809 22.52 9.66 -19.46
CA SER A 809 23.78 8.97 -19.72
C SER A 809 23.74 7.57 -19.12
N GLN A 810 24.10 6.58 -19.94
CA GLN A 810 24.17 5.18 -19.53
C GLN A 810 25.50 4.58 -19.96
N LEU A 811 26.20 3.91 -19.05
CA LEU A 811 27.37 3.12 -19.35
C LEU A 811 26.93 1.67 -19.63
N THR A 812 26.98 1.31 -20.89
CA THR A 812 26.50 -0.01 -21.36
C THR A 812 27.67 -0.92 -21.69
N PRO A 813 27.51 -2.25 -21.79
CA PRO A 813 28.61 -3.13 -22.23
C PRO A 813 29.21 -2.79 -23.61
N GLU A 814 28.45 -2.10 -24.47
CA GLU A 814 28.86 -1.81 -25.85
C GLU A 814 29.39 -0.37 -26.06
N GLY A 815 29.22 0.51 -25.06
CA GLY A 815 29.60 1.91 -25.19
C GLY A 815 28.83 2.83 -24.26
N ILE A 816 29.02 4.14 -24.42
CA ILE A 816 28.30 5.19 -23.71
C ILE A 816 27.05 5.53 -24.51
N LEU A 817 25.88 5.26 -23.96
CA LEU A 817 24.61 5.60 -24.58
C LEU A 817 24.10 6.94 -24.02
N LEU A 818 24.03 7.96 -24.87
CA LEU A 818 23.36 9.20 -24.56
C LEU A 818 21.96 9.22 -25.16
N THR A 819 20.97 9.65 -24.35
CA THR A 819 19.58 9.75 -24.77
C THR A 819 19.07 11.16 -24.53
N SER A 820 18.41 11.74 -25.52
CA SER A 820 17.70 12.99 -25.42
C SER A 820 16.40 12.98 -26.21
N SER A 821 15.68 14.09 -26.20
CA SER A 821 14.44 14.23 -26.98
C SER A 821 14.14 15.68 -27.35
N GLU A 822 13.26 15.79 -28.33
CA GLU A 822 12.64 17.07 -28.71
C GLU A 822 11.12 16.90 -28.84
N SER A 823 10.38 17.99 -28.69
CA SER A 823 8.93 18.04 -28.89
C SER A 823 8.60 18.58 -30.27
N LEU A 824 7.88 17.79 -31.05
CA LEU A 824 7.43 18.14 -32.42
C LEU A 824 5.92 18.05 -32.51
N SER A 825 5.22 19.16 -32.64
CA SER A 825 3.78 19.23 -32.98
C SER A 825 2.93 18.14 -32.30
N GLY A 826 3.08 17.96 -30.98
CA GLY A 826 2.33 16.96 -30.20
C GLY A 826 2.89 15.53 -30.23
N LYS A 827 4.15 15.34 -30.67
CA LYS A 827 4.92 14.11 -30.59
C LYS A 827 6.24 14.38 -29.90
N ALA A 828 6.74 13.40 -29.15
CA ALA A 828 8.13 13.40 -28.69
C ALA A 828 8.98 12.58 -29.67
N ARG A 829 10.12 13.10 -30.04
CA ARG A 829 11.12 12.37 -30.80
C ARG A 829 12.28 12.04 -29.89
N TYR A 830 12.63 10.77 -29.81
CA TYR A 830 13.84 10.29 -29.15
C TYR A 830 15.05 10.43 -30.07
N HIS A 831 16.16 10.79 -29.47
CA HIS A 831 17.49 10.78 -30.08
C HIS A 831 18.43 9.96 -29.21
N PHE A 832 19.10 9.01 -29.81
CA PHE A 832 20.09 8.14 -29.18
C PHE A 832 21.44 8.27 -29.88
N ARG A 833 22.49 8.32 -29.07
CA ARG A 833 23.88 8.28 -29.56
C ARG A 833 24.68 7.26 -28.77
N MET A 834 25.23 6.28 -29.44
CA MET A 834 26.21 5.35 -28.88
C MET A 834 27.60 5.85 -29.20
N LEU A 835 28.44 5.96 -28.19
CA LEU A 835 29.80 6.46 -28.26
C LEU A 835 30.76 5.40 -27.70
N SER A 836 32.01 5.39 -28.23
CA SER A 836 33.04 4.46 -27.76
C SER A 836 33.46 4.78 -26.32
N HIS A 837 33.63 3.79 -25.50
CA HIS A 837 34.16 3.93 -24.13
C HIS A 837 35.58 4.53 -24.12
N SER A 838 36.43 4.10 -25.05
CA SER A 838 37.86 4.47 -25.03
C SER A 838 38.17 5.81 -25.66
N THR A 839 37.29 6.33 -26.53
CA THR A 839 37.59 7.55 -27.31
C THR A 839 36.47 8.59 -27.31
N GLY A 840 35.28 8.24 -26.85
CA GLY A 840 34.11 9.12 -26.97
C GLY A 840 33.64 9.38 -28.40
N GLN A 841 34.19 8.65 -29.40
CA GLN A 841 33.77 8.81 -30.80
C GLN A 841 32.40 8.14 -31.03
N PRO A 842 31.57 8.74 -31.92
CA PRO A 842 30.30 8.11 -32.29
C PRO A 842 30.49 6.74 -32.94
N VAL A 843 29.74 5.75 -32.47
CA VAL A 843 29.63 4.40 -33.04
C VAL A 843 28.39 4.34 -33.93
N TRP A 844 27.26 4.74 -33.41
CA TRP A 844 26.01 4.87 -34.16
C TRP A 844 25.12 5.96 -33.54
N SER A 845 24.16 6.44 -34.31
CA SER A 845 23.08 7.30 -33.83
C SER A 845 21.77 6.92 -34.50
N LEU A 846 20.68 7.07 -33.76
CA LEU A 846 19.34 6.80 -34.27
C LEU A 846 18.32 7.76 -33.63
N GLN A 847 17.20 7.90 -34.28
CA GLN A 847 16.05 8.64 -33.80
C GLN A 847 14.76 7.93 -34.15
N HIS A 848 13.73 8.12 -33.33
CA HIS A 848 12.38 7.70 -33.67
C HIS A 848 11.33 8.56 -32.97
N ASP A 849 10.16 8.66 -33.60
CA ASP A 849 9.02 9.32 -33.00
C ASP A 849 8.36 8.38 -32.01
N HIS A 850 8.07 8.88 -30.81
CA HIS A 850 7.22 8.20 -29.87
C HIS A 850 5.80 8.20 -30.40
N VAL A 851 5.34 7.05 -30.87
CA VAL A 851 4.00 6.90 -31.43
C VAL A 851 2.98 6.97 -30.30
N LYS A 852 1.99 7.83 -30.42
CA LYS A 852 0.83 7.89 -29.51
C LYS A 852 0.20 6.49 -29.37
N GLY A 853 0.62 5.74 -28.38
CA GLY A 853 0.11 4.39 -28.13
C GLY A 853 -0.89 4.33 -27.02
N GLY A 854 -0.97 5.33 -26.17
CA GLY A 854 -1.85 5.39 -25.01
C GLY A 854 -2.37 6.82 -24.84
N LEU A 855 -3.58 6.93 -24.51
CA LEU A 855 -4.46 8.09 -24.59
C LEU A 855 -4.03 9.34 -23.82
N TYR A 856 -2.96 9.36 -23.02
CA TYR A 856 -2.77 10.47 -22.10
C TYR A 856 -1.37 11.06 -21.91
N HIS A 857 -0.29 10.38 -22.29
CA HIS A 857 1.06 10.89 -22.05
C HIS A 857 2.07 10.55 -23.15
N GLY A 858 1.65 10.51 -24.41
CA GLY A 858 2.50 10.19 -25.56
C GLY A 858 3.63 11.21 -25.86
N GLU A 859 3.79 12.21 -24.99
CA GLU A 859 4.84 13.23 -25.09
C GLU A 859 5.90 13.08 -23.98
N GLN A 860 5.76 12.08 -23.08
CA GLN A 860 6.76 11.83 -22.04
C GLN A 860 7.88 10.97 -22.60
N VAL A 861 9.06 11.51 -22.54
CA VAL A 861 10.27 10.75 -22.78
C VAL A 861 10.71 10.13 -21.48
N HIS A 862 10.67 8.81 -21.45
CA HIS A 862 11.12 8.02 -20.31
C HIS A 862 12.61 7.70 -20.46
N HIS A 863 13.27 7.46 -19.33
CA HIS A 863 14.61 6.89 -19.33
C HIS A 863 14.56 5.51 -20.05
N PRO A 864 15.40 5.26 -21.04
CA PRO A 864 15.39 3.97 -21.72
C PRO A 864 15.98 2.87 -20.85
N LEU A 865 15.53 1.65 -21.07
CA LEU A 865 16.05 0.46 -20.41
C LEU A 865 17.05 -0.25 -21.33
N VAL A 866 18.24 -0.51 -20.82
CA VAL A 866 19.20 -1.40 -21.47
C VAL A 866 19.12 -2.75 -20.76
N LEU A 867 18.61 -3.76 -21.47
CA LEU A 867 18.27 -5.05 -20.90
C LEU A 867 19.16 -6.15 -21.47
N ARG A 868 19.83 -6.90 -20.61
CA ARG A 868 20.49 -8.15 -20.98
C ARG A 868 19.48 -9.29 -20.92
N GLN A 869 19.08 -9.79 -22.08
CA GLN A 869 18.15 -10.91 -22.14
C GLN A 869 18.83 -12.26 -21.95
N ASN A 870 18.02 -13.31 -21.73
CA ASN A 870 18.54 -14.67 -21.46
C ASN A 870 19.30 -15.30 -22.63
N ASP A 871 19.16 -14.76 -23.83
CA ASP A 871 20.00 -15.13 -25.00
C ASP A 871 21.40 -14.48 -24.98
N GLY A 872 21.73 -13.74 -23.93
CA GLY A 872 23.01 -13.04 -23.77
C GLY A 872 23.13 -11.74 -24.54
N VAL A 873 22.14 -11.37 -25.35
CA VAL A 873 22.17 -10.14 -26.16
C VAL A 873 21.63 -8.94 -25.36
N CYS A 874 22.39 -7.85 -25.35
CA CYS A 874 21.94 -6.58 -24.80
C CYS A 874 21.09 -5.82 -25.82
N ARG A 875 19.91 -5.38 -25.34
CA ARG A 875 18.92 -4.67 -26.15
C ARG A 875 18.53 -3.35 -25.50
N LEU A 876 18.36 -2.33 -26.33
CA LEU A 876 17.82 -1.05 -25.96
C LEU A 876 16.29 -1.09 -26.09
N MET A 877 15.59 -1.09 -24.97
CA MET A 877 14.13 -0.98 -24.90
C MET A 877 13.74 0.50 -24.83
N ALA A 878 13.48 1.09 -25.98
CA ALA A 878 13.11 2.49 -26.14
C ALA A 878 11.72 2.59 -26.79
N GLU A 879 10.68 2.70 -25.98
CA GLU A 879 9.30 2.70 -26.48
C GLU A 879 9.08 3.54 -27.73
N PRO A 880 8.36 3.02 -28.72
CA PRO A 880 7.71 1.70 -28.76
C PRO A 880 8.59 0.58 -29.34
N PHE A 881 9.87 0.81 -29.56
CA PHE A 881 10.77 -0.08 -30.29
C PHE A 881 11.83 -0.71 -29.41
N CYS A 882 12.40 -1.79 -29.93
CA CYS A 882 13.56 -2.48 -29.41
C CYS A 882 14.71 -2.39 -30.45
N TYR A 883 15.92 -2.15 -29.97
CA TYR A 883 17.12 -2.06 -30.81
C TYR A 883 18.21 -2.98 -30.27
N GLU A 884 18.97 -3.59 -31.17
CA GLU A 884 20.20 -4.26 -30.79
C GLU A 884 21.24 -3.20 -30.35
N LEU A 885 21.71 -3.32 -29.10
CA LEU A 885 22.55 -2.30 -28.49
C LEU A 885 23.86 -2.06 -29.26
N LYS A 886 24.48 -3.12 -29.76
CA LYS A 886 25.75 -3.06 -30.49
C LYS A 886 25.69 -2.30 -31.82
N THR A 887 24.61 -2.45 -32.56
CA THR A 887 24.49 -1.93 -33.91
C THR A 887 23.53 -0.75 -34.09
N GLY A 888 22.69 -0.48 -33.10
CA GLY A 888 21.58 0.47 -33.19
C GLY A 888 20.46 0.04 -34.16
N LYS A 889 20.52 -1.18 -34.71
CA LYS A 889 19.49 -1.69 -35.62
C LYS A 889 18.24 -2.10 -34.87
N LYS A 890 17.08 -1.73 -35.44
CA LYS A 890 15.79 -2.18 -34.91
C LYS A 890 15.73 -3.72 -34.91
N THR A 891 15.35 -4.27 -33.79
CA THR A 891 15.27 -5.72 -33.58
C THR A 891 14.01 -6.05 -32.76
N LEU A 892 13.88 -7.32 -32.44
CA LEU A 892 12.83 -7.83 -31.54
C LEU A 892 13.44 -8.25 -30.21
N PRO A 893 12.71 -8.08 -29.11
CA PRO A 893 13.07 -8.78 -27.88
C PRO A 893 13.08 -10.30 -28.12
N SER A 894 13.96 -11.02 -27.44
CA SER A 894 13.98 -12.49 -27.47
C SER A 894 12.61 -13.06 -27.09
N GLY A 895 12.13 -14.05 -27.84
CA GLY A 895 10.81 -14.66 -27.61
C GLY A 895 9.62 -13.94 -28.26
N MET A 896 9.79 -12.71 -28.77
CA MET A 896 8.71 -11.94 -29.39
C MET A 896 8.53 -12.21 -30.88
N GLN A 897 7.28 -12.09 -31.36
CA GLN A 897 6.94 -12.31 -32.75
C GLN A 897 7.27 -11.10 -33.64
N LYS A 898 7.33 -11.34 -34.95
CA LYS A 898 7.54 -10.32 -35.98
C LYS A 898 6.55 -9.13 -35.78
N ASP A 899 7.05 -7.93 -36.02
CA ASP A 899 6.30 -6.66 -35.92
C ASP A 899 5.84 -6.26 -34.49
N TRP A 900 6.43 -6.87 -33.46
CA TRP A 900 6.17 -6.45 -32.09
C TRP A 900 6.56 -4.99 -31.83
N THR A 901 5.68 -4.28 -31.11
CA THR A 901 5.94 -2.95 -30.57
C THR A 901 5.38 -2.86 -29.16
N LEU A 902 6.14 -2.22 -28.23
CA LEU A 902 5.66 -2.00 -26.90
C LEU A 902 4.62 -0.88 -26.90
N ARG A 903 3.34 -1.26 -26.73
CA ARG A 903 2.24 -0.32 -26.54
C ARG A 903 1.62 -0.56 -25.20
N ARG A 904 1.91 0.29 -24.23
CA ARG A 904 1.33 0.18 -22.89
C ARG A 904 -0.12 0.67 -22.90
N PRO A 905 -1.10 -0.16 -22.54
CA PRO A 905 -2.50 0.26 -22.49
C PRO A 905 -2.78 1.18 -21.31
N GLY A 906 -3.78 2.05 -21.45
CA GLY A 906 -4.27 2.93 -20.40
C GLY A 906 -3.29 4.04 -19.99
N HIS A 907 -3.31 4.41 -18.72
CA HIS A 907 -2.38 5.39 -18.17
C HIS A 907 -0.98 4.79 -17.98
N SER A 908 -0.08 5.14 -18.86
CA SER A 908 1.25 4.53 -18.99
C SER A 908 2.41 5.44 -18.55
N CYS A 909 2.20 6.31 -17.56
CA CYS A 909 3.30 7.09 -16.98
C CYS A 909 4.31 6.15 -16.31
N GLY A 910 5.56 6.57 -16.26
CA GLY A 910 6.64 5.86 -15.59
C GLY A 910 7.60 5.15 -16.53
N THR A 911 8.83 5.03 -16.07
CA THR A 911 9.92 4.35 -16.75
C THR A 911 9.75 2.83 -16.70
N LEU A 912 10.31 2.14 -17.67
CA LEU A 912 10.46 0.69 -17.65
C LEU A 912 11.51 0.30 -16.61
N SER A 913 11.29 -0.82 -15.94
CA SER A 913 12.31 -1.60 -15.26
C SER A 913 12.30 -3.03 -15.82
N GLY A 914 13.37 -3.74 -15.73
CA GLY A 914 13.44 -5.08 -16.31
C GLY A 914 14.49 -5.97 -15.70
N CYS A 915 14.43 -7.23 -16.06
CA CYS A 915 15.48 -8.24 -15.90
C CYS A 915 15.17 -9.44 -16.80
N GLY A 916 16.19 -10.02 -17.41
CA GLY A 916 16.05 -11.19 -18.26
C GLY A 916 14.98 -11.02 -19.34
N ASN A 917 13.91 -11.82 -19.29
CA ASN A 917 12.80 -11.75 -20.25
C ASN A 917 11.54 -11.08 -19.72
N CYS A 918 11.62 -10.35 -18.61
CA CYS A 918 10.49 -9.64 -18.02
C CYS A 918 10.69 -8.12 -18.05
N LEU A 919 9.66 -7.40 -18.51
CA LEU A 919 9.56 -5.94 -18.40
C LEU A 919 8.45 -5.58 -17.43
N PHE A 920 8.72 -4.61 -16.57
CA PHE A 920 7.78 -4.11 -15.56
C PHE A 920 7.49 -2.64 -15.80
N PHE A 921 6.23 -2.30 -15.77
CA PHE A 921 5.79 -0.93 -16.03
C PHE A 921 4.35 -0.70 -15.56
N ARG A 922 3.96 0.53 -15.62
CA ARG A 922 2.59 0.92 -15.40
C ARG A 922 1.80 0.90 -16.71
N ALA A 923 0.70 0.14 -16.71
CA ALA A 923 -0.35 0.17 -17.74
C ALA A 923 -1.71 0.30 -17.04
N SER A 924 -1.99 1.48 -16.47
CA SER A 924 -3.00 1.76 -15.44
C SER A 924 -2.70 1.08 -14.10
N PHE A 925 -2.38 -0.20 -14.12
CA PHE A 925 -1.98 -1.05 -13.00
C PHE A 925 -0.50 -1.44 -13.10
N PRO A 926 0.11 -1.96 -12.04
CA PRO A 926 1.41 -2.61 -12.16
C PRO A 926 1.29 -3.81 -13.08
N THR A 927 2.07 -3.82 -14.14
CA THR A 927 1.97 -4.78 -15.23
C THR A 927 3.33 -5.37 -15.52
N VAL A 928 3.34 -6.67 -15.78
CA VAL A 928 4.49 -7.39 -16.34
C VAL A 928 4.21 -7.75 -17.81
N LEU A 929 5.20 -7.56 -18.65
CA LEU A 929 5.29 -8.18 -19.96
C LEU A 929 6.30 -9.30 -19.85
N ASN A 930 5.84 -10.54 -19.94
CA ASN A 930 6.70 -11.72 -20.03
C ASN A 930 6.94 -12.06 -21.49
N MET A 931 8.16 -11.80 -21.97
CA MET A 931 8.53 -12.01 -23.37
C MET A 931 8.67 -13.48 -23.75
N ASN A 932 8.77 -14.40 -22.80
CA ASN A 932 8.75 -15.85 -23.03
C ASN A 932 7.32 -16.45 -23.00
N SER A 933 6.32 -15.64 -22.71
CA SER A 933 4.96 -16.15 -22.63
C SER A 933 4.45 -16.66 -23.97
N LYS A 934 3.98 -17.89 -24.00
CA LYS A 934 3.31 -18.52 -25.18
C LYS A 934 1.85 -18.06 -25.34
N GLN A 935 1.37 -17.19 -24.45
CA GLN A 935 0.00 -16.68 -24.51
C GLN A 935 -0.17 -15.62 -25.60
N SER A 936 -1.39 -15.52 -26.13
CA SER A 936 -1.76 -14.49 -27.11
C SER A 936 -1.63 -13.07 -26.55
N ASN A 937 -1.79 -12.91 -25.22
CA ASN A 937 -1.55 -11.67 -24.48
C ASN A 937 -0.43 -11.88 -23.45
N PRO A 938 0.80 -11.39 -23.72
CA PRO A 938 1.91 -11.53 -22.79
C PRO A 938 1.90 -10.54 -21.62
N PHE A 939 0.88 -9.66 -21.55
CA PHE A 939 0.73 -8.67 -20.48
C PHE A 939 -0.11 -9.22 -19.34
N THR A 940 0.39 -9.11 -18.12
CA THR A 940 -0.35 -9.48 -16.91
C THR A 940 -0.41 -8.29 -15.95
N ALA A 941 -1.63 -7.86 -15.61
CA ALA A 941 -1.86 -6.89 -14.53
C ALA A 941 -1.74 -7.60 -13.17
N LEU A 942 -0.82 -7.16 -12.32
CA LEU A 942 -0.50 -7.84 -11.07
C LEU A 942 -1.47 -7.51 -9.94
N ALA A 943 -1.97 -6.27 -9.89
CA ALA A 943 -2.82 -5.82 -8.79
C ALA A 943 -3.74 -4.68 -9.22
N PRO A 944 -4.90 -4.52 -8.58
CA PRO A 944 -5.81 -3.41 -8.82
C PRO A 944 -5.37 -2.15 -8.04
N SER A 945 -4.08 -1.89 -8.03
CA SER A 945 -3.44 -0.72 -7.42
C SER A 945 -2.82 0.16 -8.50
N ARG A 946 -2.37 1.34 -8.10
CA ARG A 946 -1.69 2.25 -9.01
C ARG A 946 -0.24 2.43 -8.58
N PRO A 947 0.75 2.01 -9.37
CA PRO A 947 2.15 2.33 -9.11
C PRO A 947 2.40 3.83 -9.32
N GLY A 948 3.51 4.30 -8.80
CA GLY A 948 3.96 5.68 -8.96
C GLY A 948 4.09 6.12 -10.43
N CYS A 949 4.23 7.44 -10.64
CA CYS A 949 4.35 8.00 -11.97
C CYS A 949 5.78 7.93 -12.53
N TRP A 950 6.71 7.29 -11.84
CA TRP A 950 8.08 7.05 -12.31
C TRP A 950 8.51 5.62 -12.00
N ILE A 951 9.79 5.37 -11.69
CA ILE A 951 10.23 4.02 -11.31
C ILE A 951 9.65 3.68 -9.94
N ASN A 952 8.84 2.64 -9.89
CA ASN A 952 8.18 2.22 -8.67
C ASN A 952 7.95 0.70 -8.61
N ILE A 953 8.27 0.00 -9.69
CA ILE A 953 8.20 -1.46 -9.79
C ILE A 953 9.62 -1.93 -9.97
N ILE A 954 10.22 -2.54 -8.95
CA ILE A 954 11.61 -2.97 -9.00
C ILE A 954 11.75 -4.47 -8.79
N PRO A 955 12.38 -5.18 -9.74
CA PRO A 955 12.83 -6.55 -9.53
C PRO A 955 14.12 -6.55 -8.71
N ALA A 956 14.15 -7.22 -7.56
CA ALA A 956 15.34 -7.32 -6.74
C ALA A 956 15.24 -8.43 -5.69
N GLY A 957 16.32 -9.16 -5.47
CA GLY A 957 16.43 -10.19 -4.44
C GLY A 957 15.45 -11.34 -4.64
N GLY A 958 15.21 -11.76 -5.90
CA GLY A 958 14.24 -12.78 -6.25
C GLY A 958 12.79 -12.38 -5.97
N ARG A 959 12.48 -11.06 -5.96
CA ARG A 959 11.15 -10.50 -5.66
C ARG A 959 10.83 -9.34 -6.58
N LEU A 960 9.54 -9.12 -6.78
CA LEU A 960 9.05 -7.91 -7.42
C LEU A 960 8.43 -7.01 -6.35
N LEU A 961 9.09 -5.88 -6.07
CA LEU A 961 8.73 -4.95 -5.01
C LEU A 961 8.05 -3.71 -5.60
N ILE A 962 6.89 -3.34 -5.05
CA ILE A 962 6.08 -2.22 -5.52
C ILE A 962 5.59 -1.42 -4.31
N PRO A 963 6.42 -0.50 -3.76
CA PRO A 963 5.96 0.40 -2.72
C PRO A 963 4.80 1.26 -3.19
N GLU A 964 3.92 1.64 -2.30
CA GLU A 964 2.86 2.58 -2.61
C GLU A 964 3.48 3.94 -2.98
N ALA A 965 3.07 4.51 -4.10
CA ALA A 965 3.55 5.81 -4.58
C ALA A 965 2.47 6.55 -5.38
N SER A 966 1.20 6.34 -5.02
CA SER A 966 0.05 6.94 -5.71
C SER A 966 -0.59 8.10 -4.93
N ALA A 967 0.12 8.70 -3.98
CA ALA A 967 -0.37 9.83 -3.21
C ALA A 967 -0.96 10.93 -4.10
N SER A 968 -2.08 11.51 -3.69
CA SER A 968 -2.86 12.51 -4.47
C SER A 968 -3.38 12.02 -5.82
N CYS A 969 -3.38 10.71 -6.09
CA CYS A 969 -3.93 10.16 -7.33
C CYS A 969 -5.46 10.14 -7.30
N VAL A 970 -6.07 10.68 -8.36
CA VAL A 970 -7.52 10.70 -8.55
C VAL A 970 -8.04 9.63 -9.52
N CYS A 971 -7.17 8.74 -10.01
CA CYS A 971 -7.59 7.67 -10.91
C CYS A 971 -8.42 6.60 -10.20
N LYS A 972 -9.24 5.90 -10.97
CA LYS A 972 -10.09 4.80 -10.52
C LYS A 972 -9.26 3.53 -10.40
N TYR A 973 -8.94 3.12 -9.18
CA TYR A 973 -8.28 1.84 -8.83
C TYR A 973 -8.71 1.44 -7.44
N SER A 974 -8.73 0.13 -7.16
CA SER A 974 -9.36 -0.38 -5.94
C SER A 974 -8.49 -0.23 -4.69
N LEU A 975 -7.17 -0.37 -4.81
CA LEU A 975 -6.25 -0.46 -3.67
C LEU A 975 -5.15 0.60 -3.70
N GLN A 976 -4.83 1.15 -2.53
CA GLN A 976 -3.62 1.94 -2.26
C GLN A 976 -2.79 1.17 -1.24
N THR A 977 -1.77 0.47 -1.69
CA THR A 977 -1.00 -0.44 -0.85
C THR A 977 0.36 -0.73 -1.47
N SER A 978 1.37 -0.96 -0.64
CA SER A 978 2.63 -1.56 -1.07
C SER A 978 2.44 -3.05 -1.30
N LEU A 979 3.22 -3.61 -2.22
CA LEU A 979 3.07 -4.98 -2.71
C LEU A 979 4.43 -5.66 -2.86
N CYS A 980 4.45 -6.95 -2.63
CA CYS A 980 5.54 -7.83 -3.02
C CYS A 980 5.01 -9.09 -3.68
N PHE A 981 5.63 -9.47 -4.77
CA PHE A 981 5.37 -10.74 -5.44
C PHE A 981 6.63 -11.58 -5.50
N GLU A 982 6.46 -12.90 -5.40
CA GLU A 982 7.51 -13.88 -5.69
C GLU A 982 7.30 -14.46 -7.09
N PRO A 983 8.38 -14.69 -7.85
CA PRO A 983 8.30 -15.37 -9.13
C PRO A 983 7.88 -16.83 -8.93
N VAL A 984 7.13 -17.35 -9.89
CA VAL A 984 6.71 -18.76 -9.95
C VAL A 984 7.31 -19.36 -11.22
N ALA A 985 8.03 -20.46 -11.08
CA ALA A 985 8.59 -21.19 -12.21
C ALA A 985 7.50 -21.92 -13.02
N GLU A 986 7.77 -22.21 -14.30
CA GLU A 986 6.80 -22.90 -15.19
C GLU A 986 6.40 -24.29 -14.62
N ALA A 987 7.33 -24.98 -13.97
CA ALA A 987 7.10 -26.27 -13.34
C ALA A 987 6.20 -26.22 -12.09
N GLU A 988 6.03 -25.03 -11.50
CA GLU A 988 5.23 -24.80 -10.28
C GLU A 988 3.88 -24.15 -10.59
N LEU A 989 3.54 -23.98 -11.87
CA LEU A 989 2.23 -23.46 -12.28
C LEU A 989 1.16 -24.48 -11.93
N ASP A 990 0.62 -24.38 -10.72
CA ASP A 990 -0.62 -25.08 -10.37
C ASP A 990 -1.75 -24.64 -11.28
N SER A 991 -2.66 -25.54 -11.60
CA SER A 991 -3.89 -25.26 -12.37
C SER A 991 -4.77 -24.16 -11.72
N GLU A 992 -4.47 -23.75 -10.50
CA GLU A 992 -5.16 -22.72 -9.74
C GLU A 992 -4.59 -21.30 -9.90
N ILE A 993 -3.30 -21.15 -10.27
CA ILE A 993 -2.76 -19.86 -10.72
C ILE A 993 -3.13 -19.71 -12.19
N SER A 994 -4.40 -19.52 -12.47
CA SER A 994 -4.82 -19.25 -13.84
C SER A 994 -4.24 -17.90 -14.25
N ILE A 995 -3.32 -17.94 -15.19
CA ILE A 995 -2.91 -16.81 -15.98
C ILE A 995 -4.20 -16.28 -16.62
N LEU A 996 -4.68 -15.11 -16.15
CA LEU A 996 -5.88 -14.52 -16.69
C LEU A 996 -5.60 -14.00 -18.10
N PRO A 997 -6.16 -14.58 -19.15
CA PRO A 997 -6.20 -13.91 -20.44
C PRO A 997 -7.17 -12.73 -20.33
N ASP A 998 -6.76 -11.55 -20.79
CA ASP A 998 -7.59 -10.37 -21.02
C ASP A 998 -8.11 -9.56 -19.81
N VAL A 999 -7.27 -9.21 -18.85
CA VAL A 999 -7.64 -8.20 -17.81
C VAL A 999 -7.30 -6.76 -18.24
N LEU A 1000 -7.05 -6.52 -19.50
CA LEU A 1000 -7.10 -5.15 -20.01
C LEU A 1000 -8.56 -4.84 -20.32
N PRO A 1001 -9.16 -3.79 -19.72
CA PRO A 1001 -10.53 -3.43 -20.03
C PRO A 1001 -10.66 -3.18 -21.54
N LYS A 1002 -11.40 -4.04 -22.22
CA LYS A 1002 -11.66 -3.94 -23.67
C LYS A 1002 -12.36 -2.63 -24.05
N ASN A 1003 -12.88 -1.87 -23.07
CA ASN A 1003 -13.54 -0.59 -23.26
C ASN A 1003 -13.25 0.36 -22.08
N LEU A 1004 -12.11 1.04 -22.09
CA LEU A 1004 -12.06 2.34 -21.46
C LEU A 1004 -12.81 3.30 -22.37
N PRO A 1005 -13.85 4.00 -21.90
CA PRO A 1005 -14.52 5.01 -22.69
C PRO A 1005 -13.48 6.06 -23.11
N SER A 1006 -13.45 6.37 -24.39
CA SER A 1006 -12.68 7.49 -24.90
C SER A 1006 -13.03 8.74 -24.09
N PRO A 1007 -12.09 9.52 -23.61
CA PRO A 1007 -12.41 10.80 -23.01
C PRO A 1007 -12.89 11.72 -24.14
N LYS A 1008 -14.08 12.25 -23.98
CA LYS A 1008 -14.49 13.48 -24.67
C LYS A 1008 -13.86 14.69 -24.02
#